data_ffc86eb77c83c08d720db5dd815efbde
#
_entry.id   ffc86eb77c83c08d720db5dd815efbde
#
_cell.length_a   1.000
_cell.length_b   1.000
_cell.length_c   1.000
_cell.angle_alpha   90.00
_cell.angle_beta   90.00
_cell.angle_gamma   90.00
#
_symmetry.space_group_name_H-M   'P 1'
#
loop_
_entity.id
_entity.type
_entity.pdbx_description
1 polymer ?
#
loop_
_entity_poly.entity_id
_entity_poly.type
_entity_poly.pdbx_seq_one_letter_code
_entity_poly.pdbx_strand_id
1 'polypeptide(L)'
;MKRCCLVILSLFNFFIAAMFMAASAQTTSEQYRDIYENAEQDYSIGRIEDAQATLKSHLKNFPVNLRLSAYRMLVLCALGLDNDQEAEYYAQQLLDENPYYSTTASDPQRFIDMIESIKSGRTATITTTSSVAETLSEVPVPTTLITEEMIRNSCARNLQEVLATYVPGMSIVDCNDDINVAMRGIYSNGQEKILIMLNGHRLNSFATNIAAPDFSISLEKVKQIEVLRGPASSLYGGVALTAVVNVITKQGIDVDGITVRAGAGNYGQIKADMLFGKRYFDLDMLVWGSLYRAKGQKFYIPLEETGMQMTDGDITVGGIGEKPSYDLGMQMKYKNLQFLYNVQFSQVISPFTMSYTFSPYTFDKYTTYNGVPPSFTTRSNHANLSYGQMVGNVYLKGTVTYDNSDLTHYQVLNDPETSVMLDVLPIPTDIKGVMDGYPGISRYVNGQEHTIGGKVQGDWTYINNGTHQGQLSFGGEYSYFNLDDVEYNFGYDFNQRVIIPDSIISQGQGHESNMNGYVQLKHHWRSFILNAGLRFDYKNRYDDTKIREFSPRLALIYLQPKWNLKFSYSKAFIDAPYLYRKTNRLVAFMMNLINKDDESDILNPETLHSFQLTLAANQWLPGLNFEVNGFYNRAHDIIYQYVAQHYNTGTYHTYGVELSADYEHRRFTAHANATWQGVSKAELFNLNFGHSLSTPDLAANAVIAWKATKNLKLRTHADFKSRQHVFYLDIINYGVYRMWGQKVQELKEMYEENPIPEIKEALEEATRYEADAEAQVPVYKEIDSRVLFDLGATWQWRNLTFDIDVKNIFNKQYTQSGVSTGLIPQRGRWFLLQLGYKF
;
A
#
# COMPACT_ATOMS: atom_id res chain seq x y z
N MET A 1 -13.43 18.23 24.71
CA MET A 1 -14.10 19.26 23.90
C MET A 1 -13.53 20.68 24.02
N LYS A 2 -13.44 21.34 25.22
CA LYS A 2 -12.94 22.74 25.30
C LYS A 2 -11.49 22.98 24.83
N ARG A 3 -10.57 22.02 24.98
CA ARG A 3 -9.17 22.15 24.51
C ARG A 3 -8.98 21.86 22.99
N CYS A 4 -9.79 20.98 22.41
CA CYS A 4 -9.78 20.74 20.96
C CYS A 4 -10.33 21.94 20.17
N CYS A 5 -11.37 22.62 20.67
CA CYS A 5 -11.88 23.85 20.05
C CYS A 5 -10.82 24.98 20.01
N LEU A 6 -9.96 25.08 21.04
CA LEU A 6 -8.91 26.11 21.06
C LEU A 6 -7.81 25.89 20.02
N VAL A 7 -7.44 24.64 19.76
CA VAL A 7 -6.44 24.30 18.75
C VAL A 7 -7.02 24.51 17.35
N ILE A 8 -8.25 24.12 17.12
CA ILE A 8 -8.95 24.35 15.83
C ILE A 8 -9.14 25.86 15.61
N LEU A 9 -9.49 26.63 16.66
CA LEU A 9 -9.61 28.09 16.56
C LEU A 9 -8.26 28.77 16.29
N SER A 10 -7.16 28.29 16.85
CA SER A 10 -5.82 28.84 16.58
C SER A 10 -5.34 28.53 15.18
N LEU A 11 -5.62 27.32 14.64
CA LEU A 11 -5.36 26.96 13.26
C LEU A 11 -6.23 27.77 12.27
N PHE A 12 -7.49 28.00 12.65
CA PHE A 12 -8.42 28.81 11.86
C PHE A 12 -8.02 30.29 11.84
N ASN A 13 -7.54 30.83 12.98
CA ASN A 13 -7.01 32.20 13.04
C ASN A 13 -5.68 32.36 12.29
N PHE A 14 -4.82 31.33 12.26
CA PHE A 14 -3.61 31.32 11.44
C PHE A 14 -3.96 31.32 9.95
N PHE A 15 -4.99 30.58 9.58
CA PHE A 15 -5.51 30.53 8.20
C PHE A 15 -6.14 31.85 7.77
N ILE A 16 -6.87 32.52 8.68
CA ILE A 16 -7.43 33.86 8.44
C ILE A 16 -6.31 34.92 8.36
N ALA A 17 -5.27 34.85 9.19
CA ALA A 17 -4.14 35.77 9.11
C ALA A 17 -3.34 35.58 7.80
N ALA A 18 -3.20 34.35 7.31
CA ALA A 18 -2.62 34.07 6.01
C ALA A 18 -3.49 34.61 4.85
N MET A 19 -4.82 34.56 4.98
CA MET A 19 -5.73 35.19 4.00
C MET A 19 -5.63 36.72 3.98
N PHE A 20 -5.37 37.38 5.12
CA PHE A 20 -5.19 38.85 5.16
C PHE A 20 -3.84 39.30 4.58
N MET A 21 -2.78 38.47 4.68
CA MET A 21 -1.54 38.73 3.94
C MET A 21 -1.68 38.58 2.43
N ALA A 22 -2.63 37.78 1.97
CA ALA A 22 -2.94 37.63 0.55
C ALA A 22 -3.59 38.86 -0.09
N ALA A 23 -4.24 39.70 0.71
CA ALA A 23 -4.93 40.89 0.20
C ALA A 23 -3.95 42.00 -0.26
N SER A 24 -2.73 42.07 0.26
CA SER A 24 -1.71 43.03 -0.20
C SER A 24 -0.97 42.58 -1.47
N ALA A 25 -1.08 41.28 -1.85
CA ALA A 25 -0.52 40.80 -3.12
C ALA A 25 -1.50 40.98 -4.31
N GLN A 26 -2.74 41.40 -4.05
CA GLN A 26 -3.76 41.53 -5.08
C GLN A 26 -3.49 42.68 -6.08
N THR A 27 -2.93 43.78 -5.67
CA THR A 27 -2.70 44.95 -6.55
C THR A 27 -1.63 44.73 -7.63
N THR A 28 -0.59 43.93 -7.32
CA THR A 28 0.43 43.56 -8.32
C THR A 28 -0.07 42.44 -9.27
N SER A 29 -0.97 41.60 -8.80
CA SER A 29 -1.57 40.50 -9.59
C SER A 29 -2.53 41.03 -10.67
N GLU A 30 -3.27 42.10 -10.37
CA GLU A 30 -4.18 42.73 -11.34
C GLU A 30 -3.42 43.36 -12.51
N GLN A 31 -2.32 44.05 -12.25
CA GLN A 31 -1.51 44.68 -13.30
C GLN A 31 -0.92 43.65 -14.30
N TYR A 32 -0.46 42.49 -13.80
CA TYR A 32 0.07 41.45 -14.69
C TYR A 32 -1.06 40.71 -15.44
N ARG A 33 -2.26 40.67 -14.88
CA ARG A 33 -3.44 40.16 -15.54
C ARG A 33 -3.83 41.02 -16.73
N ASP A 34 -3.85 42.34 -16.58
CA ASP A 34 -4.16 43.25 -17.66
C ASP A 34 -3.13 43.15 -18.82
N ILE A 35 -1.84 42.94 -18.49
CA ILE A 35 -0.82 42.69 -19.50
C ILE A 35 -1.07 41.39 -20.27
N TYR A 36 -1.47 40.35 -19.59
CA TYR A 36 -1.79 39.08 -20.23
C TYR A 36 -3.03 39.19 -21.10
N GLU A 37 -4.09 39.80 -20.59
CA GLU A 37 -5.36 39.99 -21.31
C GLU A 37 -5.16 40.86 -22.59
N ASN A 38 -4.32 41.86 -22.53
CA ASN A 38 -3.94 42.65 -23.71
C ASN A 38 -3.17 41.79 -24.76
N ALA A 39 -2.24 40.94 -24.32
CA ALA A 39 -1.53 40.05 -25.23
C ALA A 39 -2.48 38.97 -25.82
N GLU A 40 -3.46 38.48 -25.06
CA GLU A 40 -4.49 37.60 -25.55
C GLU A 40 -5.40 38.25 -26.58
N GLN A 41 -5.75 39.54 -26.39
CA GLN A 41 -6.49 40.30 -27.33
C GLN A 41 -5.67 40.51 -28.63
N ASP A 42 -4.38 40.88 -28.54
CA ASP A 42 -3.52 41.00 -29.73
C ASP A 42 -3.43 39.69 -30.51
N TYR A 43 -3.27 38.58 -29.83
CA TYR A 43 -3.32 37.23 -30.46
C TYR A 43 -4.65 36.98 -31.19
N SER A 44 -5.78 37.32 -30.56
CA SER A 44 -7.10 37.08 -31.08
C SER A 44 -7.44 37.86 -32.36
N ILE A 45 -6.82 39.06 -32.51
CA ILE A 45 -6.96 39.92 -33.70
C ILE A 45 -5.83 39.71 -34.72
N GLY A 46 -4.99 38.67 -34.54
CA GLY A 46 -3.93 38.29 -35.48
C GLY A 46 -2.63 39.04 -35.35
N ARG A 47 -2.43 39.88 -34.31
CA ARG A 47 -1.15 40.53 -34.01
C ARG A 47 -0.25 39.57 -33.20
N ILE A 48 0.12 38.46 -33.82
CA ILE A 48 0.80 37.35 -33.13
C ILE A 48 2.17 37.76 -32.62
N GLU A 49 2.91 38.55 -33.40
CA GLU A 49 4.27 39.06 -33.05
C GLU A 49 4.24 40.00 -31.86
N ASP A 50 3.23 40.90 -31.80
CA ASP A 50 3.07 41.86 -30.70
C ASP A 50 2.68 41.11 -29.40
N ALA A 51 1.74 40.16 -29.47
CA ALA A 51 1.35 39.29 -28.36
C ALA A 51 2.58 38.52 -27.82
N GLN A 52 3.36 37.91 -28.70
CA GLN A 52 4.56 37.18 -28.34
C GLN A 52 5.63 38.08 -27.68
N ALA A 53 5.86 39.27 -28.20
CA ALA A 53 6.83 40.24 -27.64
C ALA A 53 6.41 40.68 -26.23
N THR A 54 5.13 41.00 -26.05
CA THR A 54 4.56 41.43 -24.76
C THR A 54 4.70 40.31 -23.71
N LEU A 55 4.34 39.06 -24.04
CA LEU A 55 4.47 37.95 -23.14
C LEU A 55 5.91 37.63 -22.77
N LYS A 56 6.84 37.66 -23.75
CA LYS A 56 8.28 37.43 -23.52
C LYS A 56 8.89 38.45 -22.57
N SER A 57 8.52 39.70 -22.72
CA SER A 57 9.09 40.79 -21.89
C SER A 57 8.69 40.72 -20.42
N HIS A 58 7.51 40.16 -20.13
CA HIS A 58 6.95 40.07 -18.78
C HIS A 58 6.94 38.63 -18.17
N LEU A 59 7.40 37.62 -18.92
CA LEU A 59 7.28 36.22 -18.58
C LEU A 59 7.87 35.89 -17.19
N LYS A 60 9.01 36.48 -16.83
CA LYS A 60 9.69 36.28 -15.54
C LYS A 60 8.93 36.87 -14.35
N ASN A 61 8.09 37.85 -14.62
CA ASN A 61 7.38 38.63 -13.59
C ASN A 61 5.96 38.12 -13.35
N PHE A 62 5.45 37.28 -14.25
CA PHE A 62 4.12 36.69 -14.08
C PHE A 62 4.06 35.73 -12.86
N PRO A 63 3.01 35.80 -12.06
CA PRO A 63 2.72 34.76 -11.06
C PRO A 63 2.50 33.42 -11.74
N VAL A 64 2.75 32.31 -11.02
CA VAL A 64 2.81 30.94 -11.59
C VAL A 64 1.58 30.58 -12.41
N ASN A 65 0.37 30.86 -11.92
CA ASN A 65 -0.87 30.59 -12.64
C ASN A 65 -0.96 31.36 -13.97
N LEU A 66 -0.55 32.60 -13.99
CA LEU A 66 -0.55 33.44 -15.18
C LEU A 66 0.60 33.08 -16.13
N ARG A 67 1.74 32.65 -15.59
CA ARG A 67 2.89 32.18 -16.34
C ARG A 67 2.61 30.90 -17.11
N LEU A 68 1.83 29.96 -16.54
CA LEU A 68 1.33 28.78 -17.25
C LEU A 68 0.48 29.19 -18.48
N SER A 69 -0.44 30.17 -18.30
CA SER A 69 -1.25 30.70 -19.40
C SER A 69 -0.37 31.40 -20.43
N ALA A 70 0.66 32.15 -19.97
CA ALA A 70 1.61 32.82 -20.86
C ALA A 70 2.46 31.83 -21.66
N TYR A 71 2.95 30.75 -21.07
CA TYR A 71 3.64 29.70 -21.82
C TYR A 71 2.74 29.06 -22.87
N ARG A 72 1.50 28.69 -22.51
CA ARG A 72 0.53 28.18 -23.47
C ARG A 72 0.35 29.15 -24.65
N MET A 73 0.14 30.43 -24.37
CA MET A 73 -0.06 31.45 -25.40
C MET A 73 1.19 31.63 -26.25
N LEU A 74 2.41 31.58 -25.67
CA LEU A 74 3.67 31.62 -26.39
C LEU A 74 3.86 30.43 -27.34
N VAL A 75 3.42 29.24 -26.95
CA VAL A 75 3.39 28.06 -27.85
C VAL A 75 2.46 28.33 -29.02
N LEU A 76 1.25 28.83 -28.75
CA LEU A 76 0.27 29.15 -29.80
C LEU A 76 0.75 30.25 -30.75
N CYS A 77 1.41 31.30 -30.21
CA CYS A 77 2.06 32.33 -31.02
C CYS A 77 3.14 31.73 -31.92
N ALA A 78 4.04 30.93 -31.38
CA ALA A 78 5.14 30.33 -32.12
C ALA A 78 4.61 29.37 -33.21
N LEU A 79 3.58 28.58 -32.95
CA LEU A 79 2.91 27.72 -33.95
C LEU A 79 2.22 28.55 -35.04
N GLY A 80 1.62 29.69 -34.65
CA GLY A 80 1.00 30.61 -35.61
C GLY A 80 2.03 31.30 -36.52
N LEU A 81 3.28 31.42 -36.08
CA LEU A 81 4.42 31.97 -36.85
C LEU A 81 5.25 30.90 -37.55
N ASP A 82 4.77 29.62 -37.57
CA ASP A 82 5.48 28.44 -38.10
C ASP A 82 6.90 28.23 -37.50
N ASN A 83 7.13 28.66 -36.25
CA ASN A 83 8.37 28.49 -35.52
C ASN A 83 8.27 27.29 -34.59
N ASP A 84 8.37 26.07 -35.10
CA ASP A 84 8.23 24.83 -34.36
C ASP A 84 9.30 24.68 -33.24
N GLN A 85 10.51 25.15 -33.43
CA GLN A 85 11.58 25.09 -32.41
C GLN A 85 11.24 25.92 -31.16
N GLU A 86 10.72 27.11 -31.37
CA GLU A 86 10.33 27.97 -30.28
C GLU A 86 9.03 27.50 -29.60
N ALA A 87 8.11 26.94 -30.39
CA ALA A 87 6.91 26.31 -29.86
C ALA A 87 7.25 25.12 -28.95
N GLU A 88 8.17 24.25 -29.38
CA GLU A 88 8.67 23.12 -28.59
C GLU A 88 9.35 23.60 -27.31
N TYR A 89 10.18 24.64 -27.39
CA TYR A 89 10.83 25.23 -26.21
C TYR A 89 9.80 25.69 -25.16
N TYR A 90 8.78 26.46 -25.56
CA TYR A 90 7.78 26.95 -24.60
C TYR A 90 6.83 25.85 -24.14
N ALA A 91 6.53 24.87 -24.97
CA ALA A 91 5.78 23.69 -24.58
C ALA A 91 6.53 22.87 -23.53
N GLN A 92 7.86 22.78 -23.67
CA GLN A 92 8.75 22.20 -22.69
C GLN A 92 8.67 22.95 -21.36
N GLN A 93 8.77 24.30 -21.37
CA GLN A 93 8.68 25.14 -20.17
C GLN A 93 7.30 25.05 -19.51
N LEU A 94 6.24 25.00 -20.30
CA LEU A 94 4.87 24.77 -19.81
C LEU A 94 4.76 23.47 -19.03
N LEU A 95 5.31 22.40 -19.58
CA LEU A 95 5.29 21.08 -18.97
C LEU A 95 6.31 20.95 -17.82
N ASP A 96 7.40 21.74 -17.80
CA ASP A 96 8.32 21.81 -16.64
C ASP A 96 7.63 22.46 -15.45
N GLU A 97 6.84 23.50 -15.69
CA GLU A 97 6.12 24.21 -14.64
C GLU A 97 4.83 23.48 -14.22
N ASN A 98 4.17 22.78 -15.17
CA ASN A 98 3.03 21.91 -14.90
C ASN A 98 3.11 20.59 -15.69
N PRO A 99 3.78 19.58 -15.19
CA PRO A 99 3.90 18.27 -15.84
C PRO A 99 2.57 17.57 -16.14
N TYR A 100 1.51 17.95 -15.42
CA TYR A 100 0.13 17.45 -15.61
C TYR A 100 -0.73 18.34 -16.50
N TYR A 101 -0.13 19.34 -17.14
CA TYR A 101 -0.87 20.18 -18.08
C TYR A 101 -1.57 19.31 -19.12
N SER A 102 -2.85 19.48 -19.30
CA SER A 102 -3.66 18.75 -20.27
C SER A 102 -4.23 19.71 -21.30
N THR A 103 -4.09 19.36 -22.55
CA THR A 103 -4.73 20.07 -23.66
C THR A 103 -6.24 19.90 -23.61
N THR A 104 -6.97 20.82 -24.18
CA THR A 104 -8.44 20.78 -24.29
C THR A 104 -8.83 20.46 -25.73
N ALA A 105 -10.05 19.98 -25.96
CA ALA A 105 -10.56 19.72 -27.31
C ALA A 105 -10.71 21.00 -28.16
N SER A 106 -10.64 22.19 -27.54
CA SER A 106 -10.65 23.49 -28.21
C SER A 106 -9.26 23.99 -28.60
N ASP A 107 -8.19 23.30 -28.16
CA ASP A 107 -6.83 23.67 -28.55
C ASP A 107 -6.57 23.25 -30.01
N PRO A 108 -5.74 24.00 -30.76
CA PRO A 108 -5.32 23.62 -32.10
C PRO A 108 -4.66 22.24 -32.12
N GLN A 109 -4.94 21.41 -33.14
CA GLN A 109 -4.40 20.05 -33.22
C GLN A 109 -2.86 20.02 -33.15
N ARG A 110 -2.17 20.96 -33.82
CA ARG A 110 -0.69 21.09 -33.74
C ARG A 110 -0.20 21.28 -32.31
N PHE A 111 -0.92 22.06 -31.50
CA PHE A 111 -0.61 22.24 -30.08
C PHE A 111 -0.82 20.94 -29.28
N ILE A 112 -1.94 20.25 -29.52
CA ILE A 112 -2.26 18.96 -28.87
C ILE A 112 -1.16 17.94 -29.19
N ASP A 113 -0.85 17.78 -30.49
CA ASP A 113 0.14 16.80 -30.95
C ASP A 113 1.54 17.10 -30.37
N MET A 114 1.91 18.37 -30.28
CA MET A 114 3.19 18.80 -29.70
C MET A 114 3.27 18.49 -28.21
N ILE A 115 2.26 18.84 -27.44
CA ILE A 115 2.20 18.57 -26.00
C ILE A 115 2.21 17.06 -25.73
N GLU A 116 1.46 16.28 -26.51
CA GLU A 116 1.45 14.81 -26.39
C GLU A 116 2.78 14.18 -26.81
N SER A 117 3.40 14.68 -27.87
CA SER A 117 4.73 14.22 -28.29
C SER A 117 5.79 14.48 -27.22
N ILE A 118 5.83 15.68 -26.64
CA ILE A 118 6.75 16.00 -25.57
C ILE A 118 6.46 15.15 -24.32
N LYS A 119 5.19 14.96 -23.98
CA LYS A 119 4.82 14.08 -22.85
C LYS A 119 5.21 12.63 -23.08
N SER A 120 5.04 12.11 -24.28
CA SER A 120 5.42 10.73 -24.61
C SER A 120 6.93 10.52 -24.67
N GLY A 121 7.69 11.57 -24.99
CA GLY A 121 9.15 11.58 -24.98
C GLY A 121 9.77 11.89 -23.61
N ARG A 122 8.97 12.35 -22.63
CA ARG A 122 9.45 12.66 -21.28
C ARG A 122 9.46 11.40 -20.42
N THR A 123 10.48 11.29 -19.60
CA THR A 123 10.50 10.35 -18.49
C THR A 123 9.29 10.64 -17.59
N ALA A 124 8.50 9.60 -17.31
CA ALA A 124 7.31 9.72 -16.50
C ALA A 124 7.57 10.38 -15.13
N THR A 125 6.68 11.25 -14.71
CA THR A 125 6.83 12.03 -13.47
C THR A 125 6.11 11.38 -12.30
N ILE A 126 6.66 11.56 -11.10
CA ILE A 126 6.19 11.02 -9.83
C ILE A 126 5.81 12.16 -8.90
N THR A 127 4.69 12.00 -8.21
CA THR A 127 4.19 12.96 -7.20
C THR A 127 4.29 12.45 -5.78
N THR A 128 4.59 11.17 -5.60
CA THR A 128 4.60 10.54 -4.27
C THR A 128 5.78 11.00 -3.40
N THR A 129 6.87 11.51 -3.97
CA THR A 129 8.06 11.92 -3.21
C THR A 129 8.09 13.37 -2.78
N SER A 130 7.28 14.21 -3.41
CA SER A 130 7.16 15.64 -3.11
C SER A 130 5.82 16.15 -3.59
N SER A 131 5.41 17.34 -3.15
CA SER A 131 4.21 18.02 -3.67
C SER A 131 4.37 18.56 -5.10
N VAL A 132 5.59 18.55 -5.62
CA VAL A 132 5.92 18.88 -7.01
C VAL A 132 6.27 17.60 -7.76
N ALA A 133 5.79 17.47 -8.99
CA ALA A 133 6.11 16.32 -9.82
C ALA A 133 7.63 16.27 -10.12
N GLU A 134 8.23 15.12 -9.81
CA GLU A 134 9.66 14.85 -10.02
C GLU A 134 9.85 13.78 -11.11
N THR A 135 10.98 13.84 -11.81
CA THR A 135 11.36 12.75 -12.71
C THR A 135 11.89 11.56 -11.90
N LEU A 136 11.71 10.33 -12.40
CA LEU A 136 12.24 9.11 -11.77
C LEU A 136 13.74 9.20 -11.44
N SER A 137 14.51 9.93 -12.26
CA SER A 137 15.94 10.12 -12.06
C SER A 137 16.28 10.98 -10.84
N GLU A 138 15.40 11.89 -10.42
CA GLU A 138 15.61 12.83 -9.31
C GLU A 138 15.00 12.37 -7.98
N VAL A 139 14.14 11.35 -8.02
CA VAL A 139 13.50 10.79 -6.82
C VAL A 139 14.54 10.18 -5.90
N PRO A 140 14.52 10.49 -4.58
CA PRO A 140 15.57 10.11 -3.64
C PRO A 140 15.61 8.62 -3.27
N VAL A 141 14.58 7.85 -3.62
CA VAL A 141 14.46 6.41 -3.33
C VAL A 141 14.19 5.65 -4.62
N PRO A 142 14.54 4.35 -4.70
CA PRO A 142 14.14 3.53 -5.84
C PRO A 142 12.62 3.52 -5.95
N THR A 143 12.13 3.81 -7.13
CA THR A 143 10.68 3.95 -7.37
C THR A 143 10.29 3.21 -8.63
N THR A 144 9.23 2.40 -8.53
CA THR A 144 8.61 1.75 -9.68
C THR A 144 7.38 2.54 -10.08
N LEU A 145 7.32 2.93 -11.35
CA LEU A 145 6.15 3.54 -11.94
C LEU A 145 5.45 2.51 -12.83
N ILE A 146 4.19 2.24 -12.56
CA ILE A 146 3.36 1.30 -13.32
C ILE A 146 2.28 2.09 -14.02
N THR A 147 2.34 2.16 -15.35
CA THR A 147 1.40 2.90 -16.16
C THR A 147 0.11 2.11 -16.43
N GLU A 148 -0.95 2.78 -16.87
CA GLU A 148 -2.19 2.12 -17.32
C GLU A 148 -1.91 1.03 -18.37
N GLU A 149 -1.01 1.29 -19.32
CA GLU A 149 -0.65 0.31 -20.34
C GLU A 149 0.04 -0.92 -19.75
N MET A 150 0.94 -0.75 -18.79
CA MET A 150 1.57 -1.85 -18.05
C MET A 150 0.53 -2.67 -17.29
N ILE A 151 -0.40 -2.04 -16.58
CA ILE A 151 -1.50 -2.73 -15.88
C ILE A 151 -2.30 -3.60 -16.86
N ARG A 152 -2.67 -3.07 -18.02
CA ARG A 152 -3.40 -3.80 -19.05
C ARG A 152 -2.57 -4.95 -19.65
N ASN A 153 -1.24 -4.83 -19.70
CA ASN A 153 -0.35 -5.85 -20.27
C ASN A 153 -0.08 -7.01 -19.31
N SER A 154 -0.25 -6.83 -17.99
CA SER A 154 0.13 -7.80 -16.96
C SER A 154 -0.80 -9.01 -16.84
N CYS A 155 -1.99 -9.01 -17.45
CA CYS A 155 -3.06 -9.96 -17.17
C CYS A 155 -3.46 -10.02 -15.68
N ALA A 156 -3.09 -9.02 -14.88
CA ALA A 156 -3.41 -8.95 -13.45
C ALA A 156 -4.88 -8.63 -13.22
N ARG A 157 -5.46 -9.23 -12.19
CA ARG A 157 -6.89 -9.09 -11.86
C ARG A 157 -7.16 -8.04 -10.79
N ASN A 158 -6.19 -7.83 -9.90
CA ASN A 158 -6.28 -6.91 -8.77
C ASN A 158 -4.93 -6.20 -8.52
N LEU A 159 -4.90 -5.30 -7.55
CA LEU A 159 -3.71 -4.51 -7.22
C LEU A 159 -2.55 -5.39 -6.71
N GLN A 160 -2.82 -6.42 -5.89
CA GLN A 160 -1.80 -7.35 -5.40
C GLN A 160 -1.00 -7.99 -6.54
N GLU A 161 -1.71 -8.49 -7.57
CA GLU A 161 -1.06 -9.13 -8.74
C GLU A 161 -0.26 -8.12 -9.58
N VAL A 162 -0.76 -6.88 -9.73
CA VAL A 162 -0.01 -5.80 -10.40
C VAL A 162 1.30 -5.51 -9.69
N LEU A 163 1.24 -5.35 -8.36
CA LEU A 163 2.41 -5.07 -7.53
C LEU A 163 3.43 -6.21 -7.60
N ALA A 164 2.99 -7.47 -7.44
CA ALA A 164 3.87 -8.64 -7.51
C ALA A 164 4.50 -8.84 -8.90
N THR A 165 3.84 -8.38 -9.97
CA THR A 165 4.34 -8.47 -11.35
C THR A 165 5.42 -7.41 -11.64
N TYR A 166 5.21 -6.16 -11.23
CA TYR A 166 6.05 -5.05 -11.68
C TYR A 166 7.04 -4.54 -10.64
N VAL A 167 6.81 -4.78 -9.35
CA VAL A 167 7.65 -4.21 -8.31
C VAL A 167 8.72 -5.21 -7.88
N PRO A 168 10.02 -4.95 -8.19
CA PRO A 168 11.09 -5.78 -7.68
C PRO A 168 11.05 -5.89 -6.15
N GLY A 169 11.28 -7.09 -5.62
CA GLY A 169 11.24 -7.36 -4.19
C GLY A 169 9.86 -7.58 -3.58
N MET A 170 8.78 -7.39 -4.35
CA MET A 170 7.44 -7.76 -3.89
C MET A 170 7.07 -9.19 -4.24
N SER A 171 6.51 -9.90 -3.28
CA SER A 171 6.03 -11.27 -3.42
C SER A 171 4.70 -11.45 -2.72
N ILE A 172 3.80 -12.23 -3.32
CA ILE A 172 2.55 -12.62 -2.69
C ILE A 172 2.86 -13.61 -1.58
N VAL A 173 2.32 -13.36 -0.40
CA VAL A 173 2.26 -14.28 0.74
C VAL A 173 0.80 -14.53 1.07
N ASP A 174 0.49 -15.71 1.58
CA ASP A 174 -0.87 -16.10 1.91
C ASP A 174 -0.99 -16.29 3.44
N CYS A 175 -1.78 -15.47 4.06
CA CYS A 175 -1.99 -15.43 5.50
C CYS A 175 -3.40 -15.91 5.89
N ASN A 176 -4.01 -16.79 5.09
CA ASN A 176 -5.31 -17.41 5.27
C ASN A 176 -6.51 -16.46 5.09
N ASP A 177 -6.59 -15.39 5.81
CA ASP A 177 -7.72 -14.44 5.82
C ASP A 177 -7.36 -13.02 5.37
N ASP A 178 -6.17 -12.84 4.80
CA ASP A 178 -5.74 -11.55 4.28
C ASP A 178 -5.01 -11.68 2.95
N ILE A 179 -5.24 -10.70 2.07
CA ILE A 179 -4.49 -10.54 0.82
C ILE A 179 -3.24 -9.72 1.11
N ASN A 180 -2.11 -10.39 1.25
CA ASN A 180 -0.89 -9.81 1.74
C ASN A 180 0.25 -9.87 0.70
N VAL A 181 1.16 -8.91 0.79
CA VAL A 181 2.39 -8.84 0.01
C VAL A 181 3.59 -8.60 0.93
N ALA A 182 4.65 -9.36 0.71
CA ALA A 182 5.94 -9.14 1.32
C ALA A 182 6.76 -8.15 0.49
N MET A 183 7.53 -7.30 1.14
CA MET A 183 8.54 -6.48 0.49
C MET A 183 9.93 -6.84 0.98
N ARG A 184 10.78 -7.38 0.08
CA ARG A 184 12.14 -7.83 0.41
C ARG A 184 12.19 -8.83 1.58
N GLY A 185 11.24 -9.77 1.59
CA GLY A 185 11.11 -10.77 2.64
C GLY A 185 10.50 -10.30 3.95
N ILE A 186 10.17 -9.00 4.09
CA ILE A 186 9.59 -8.43 5.31
C ILE A 186 8.08 -8.32 5.15
N TYR A 187 7.34 -8.98 6.03
CA TYR A 187 5.87 -8.97 6.11
C TYR A 187 5.41 -9.42 7.51
N SER A 188 4.14 -9.46 7.77
CA SER A 188 3.53 -10.00 8.98
C SER A 188 2.21 -10.71 8.65
N ASN A 189 1.42 -11.04 9.66
CA ASN A 189 0.15 -11.76 9.46
C ASN A 189 -0.86 -10.98 8.61
N GLY A 190 -0.88 -9.64 8.73
CA GLY A 190 -1.71 -8.75 7.93
C GLY A 190 -0.89 -7.86 7.00
N GLN A 191 -1.58 -7.14 6.10
CA GLN A 191 -0.96 -6.24 5.13
C GLN A 191 -0.77 -4.83 5.76
N GLU A 192 -0.16 -4.72 6.95
CA GLU A 192 0.00 -3.47 7.68
C GLU A 192 1.32 -2.72 7.44
N LYS A 193 2.30 -3.32 6.76
CA LYS A 193 3.66 -2.74 6.61
C LYS A 193 3.85 -1.89 5.35
N ILE A 194 2.84 -1.84 4.49
CA ILE A 194 2.84 -1.07 3.24
C ILE A 194 1.71 -0.05 3.30
N LEU A 195 2.06 1.21 3.10
CA LEU A 195 1.07 2.27 2.97
C LEU A 195 0.46 2.24 1.56
N ILE A 196 -0.86 2.10 1.48
CA ILE A 196 -1.62 2.22 0.23
C ILE A 196 -2.39 3.53 0.24
N MET A 197 -2.28 4.28 -0.84
CA MET A 197 -2.92 5.59 -1.01
C MET A 197 -3.71 5.68 -2.31
N LEU A 198 -4.72 6.51 -2.31
CA LEU A 198 -5.45 6.95 -3.50
C LEU A 198 -5.26 8.46 -3.67
N ASN A 199 -4.54 8.89 -4.72
CA ASN A 199 -4.18 10.29 -4.96
C ASN A 199 -3.52 10.97 -3.73
N GLY A 200 -2.67 10.23 -3.00
CA GLY A 200 -2.01 10.70 -1.80
C GLY A 200 -2.85 10.66 -0.52
N HIS A 201 -4.11 10.22 -0.60
CA HIS A 201 -4.95 9.95 0.57
C HIS A 201 -4.76 8.52 1.07
N ARG A 202 -4.45 8.33 2.35
CA ARG A 202 -4.26 7.03 3.00
C ARG A 202 -5.54 6.20 2.94
N LEU A 203 -5.44 4.93 2.52
CA LEU A 203 -6.54 3.96 2.55
C LEU A 203 -6.44 2.98 3.73
N ASN A 204 -5.25 2.83 4.32
CA ASN A 204 -5.06 1.92 5.46
C ASN A 204 -5.88 2.38 6.67
N SER A 205 -6.67 1.48 7.24
CA SER A 205 -7.39 1.66 8.50
C SER A 205 -6.45 2.12 9.61
N PHE A 206 -6.92 2.91 10.55
CA PHE A 206 -6.15 3.29 11.74
C PHE A 206 -6.23 2.23 12.84
N ALA A 207 -7.29 1.41 12.85
CA ALA A 207 -7.45 0.32 13.81
C ALA A 207 -6.51 -0.86 13.52
N THR A 208 -6.30 -1.21 12.24
CA THR A 208 -5.53 -2.39 11.81
C THR A 208 -4.24 -2.07 11.08
N ASN A 209 -4.05 -0.84 10.60
CA ASN A 209 -3.04 -0.44 9.62
C ASN A 209 -3.16 -1.17 8.25
N ILE A 210 -4.22 -1.90 7.99
CA ILE A 210 -4.43 -2.69 6.76
C ILE A 210 -5.21 -1.88 5.72
N ALA A 211 -4.83 -2.05 4.45
CA ALA A 211 -5.64 -1.74 3.27
C ALA A 211 -5.48 -2.91 2.28
N ALA A 212 -6.56 -3.61 1.95
CA ALA A 212 -6.50 -4.78 1.09
C ALA A 212 -6.15 -4.38 -0.37
N PRO A 213 -5.03 -4.88 -0.95
CA PRO A 213 -4.69 -4.63 -2.35
C PRO A 213 -5.47 -5.58 -3.29
N ASP A 214 -6.75 -5.71 -3.10
CA ASP A 214 -7.64 -6.66 -3.74
C ASP A 214 -8.56 -6.00 -4.79
N PHE A 215 -9.72 -6.59 -5.01
CA PHE A 215 -10.73 -6.09 -5.96
C PHE A 215 -11.51 -4.88 -5.44
N SER A 216 -11.31 -4.46 -4.20
CA SER A 216 -11.87 -3.22 -3.65
C SER A 216 -11.12 -1.97 -4.13
N ILE A 217 -10.05 -2.14 -4.91
CA ILE A 217 -9.35 -1.05 -5.60
C ILE A 217 -9.44 -1.32 -7.10
N SER A 218 -10.33 -0.60 -7.78
CA SER A 218 -10.53 -0.74 -9.22
C SER A 218 -9.29 -0.34 -10.00
N LEU A 219 -8.81 -1.21 -10.88
CA LEU A 219 -7.71 -0.91 -11.81
C LEU A 219 -8.15 -0.05 -13.00
N GLU A 220 -9.44 -0.01 -13.32
CA GLU A 220 -9.96 0.78 -14.47
C GLU A 220 -9.85 2.29 -14.25
N LYS A 221 -9.98 2.76 -13.00
CA LYS A 221 -9.82 4.18 -12.65
C LYS A 221 -8.36 4.65 -12.68
N VAL A 222 -7.41 3.71 -12.74
CA VAL A 222 -5.98 4.00 -12.52
C VAL A 222 -5.36 4.59 -13.78
N LYS A 223 -4.63 5.70 -13.62
CA LYS A 223 -3.72 6.28 -14.62
C LYS A 223 -2.31 5.71 -14.46
N GLN A 224 -1.82 5.70 -13.23
CA GLN A 224 -0.52 5.14 -12.86
C GLN A 224 -0.50 4.72 -11.40
N ILE A 225 0.40 3.82 -11.06
CA ILE A 225 0.71 3.45 -9.67
C ILE A 225 2.17 3.80 -9.43
N GLU A 226 2.42 4.57 -8.38
CA GLU A 226 3.75 4.97 -7.95
C GLU A 226 4.12 4.16 -6.71
N VAL A 227 5.19 3.36 -6.79
CA VAL A 227 5.62 2.51 -5.69
C VAL A 227 7.02 2.91 -5.22
N LEU A 228 7.10 3.51 -4.03
CA LEU A 228 8.37 3.78 -3.36
C LEU A 228 8.85 2.50 -2.68
N ARG A 229 10.04 2.01 -3.03
CA ARG A 229 10.63 0.78 -2.51
C ARG A 229 11.57 1.06 -1.35
N GLY A 230 11.12 0.75 -0.14
CA GLY A 230 11.84 0.98 1.11
C GLY A 230 11.13 1.93 2.07
N PRO A 231 11.74 2.22 3.22
CA PRO A 231 11.17 3.06 4.27
C PRO A 231 10.83 4.47 3.79
N ALA A 232 9.61 4.93 4.07
CA ALA A 232 9.14 6.25 3.65
C ALA A 232 8.43 7.04 4.79
N SER A 233 8.62 6.64 6.05
CA SER A 233 7.99 7.33 7.20
C SER A 233 8.38 8.80 7.31
N SER A 234 9.54 9.20 6.80
CA SER A 234 9.96 10.62 6.75
C SER A 234 8.99 11.53 5.98
N LEU A 235 8.16 10.97 5.10
CA LEU A 235 7.14 11.71 4.34
C LEU A 235 5.73 11.41 4.81
N TYR A 236 5.45 10.13 5.12
CA TYR A 236 4.10 9.60 5.27
C TYR A 236 3.78 9.09 6.68
N GLY A 237 4.78 9.07 7.59
CA GLY A 237 4.59 8.59 8.97
C GLY A 237 4.47 7.07 9.10
N GLY A 238 3.82 6.65 10.18
CA GLY A 238 3.96 5.35 10.79
C GLY A 238 3.31 4.13 10.11
N VAL A 239 3.00 4.11 8.82
CA VAL A 239 2.59 2.88 8.10
C VAL A 239 3.52 2.59 6.91
N ALA A 240 4.29 3.58 6.47
CA ALA A 240 5.21 3.47 5.35
C ALA A 240 6.51 2.75 5.78
N LEU A 241 6.42 1.54 6.35
CA LEU A 241 7.57 0.81 6.87
C LEU A 241 8.43 0.24 5.74
N THR A 242 7.84 -0.56 4.84
CA THR A 242 8.59 -1.29 3.81
C THR A 242 8.39 -0.72 2.41
N ALA A 243 7.23 -0.15 2.12
CA ALA A 243 6.93 0.50 0.84
C ALA A 243 5.74 1.48 0.97
N VAL A 244 5.61 2.34 -0.05
CA VAL A 244 4.41 3.16 -0.27
C VAL A 244 3.89 2.89 -1.67
N VAL A 245 2.61 2.61 -1.78
CA VAL A 245 1.88 2.41 -3.04
C VAL A 245 0.87 3.54 -3.18
N ASN A 246 1.06 4.41 -4.15
CA ASN A 246 0.12 5.50 -4.43
C ASN A 246 -0.58 5.26 -5.76
N VAL A 247 -1.86 4.97 -5.69
CA VAL A 247 -2.75 4.78 -6.85
C VAL A 247 -3.22 6.13 -7.33
N ILE A 248 -2.74 6.55 -8.49
CA ILE A 248 -3.15 7.82 -9.13
C ILE A 248 -4.29 7.53 -10.10
N THR A 249 -5.41 8.22 -9.92
CA THR A 249 -6.56 8.08 -10.80
C THR A 249 -6.39 8.85 -12.11
N LYS A 250 -7.14 8.44 -13.12
CA LYS A 250 -7.41 9.24 -14.30
C LYS A 250 -8.03 10.58 -13.90
N GLN A 251 -7.95 11.55 -14.79
CA GLN A 251 -8.72 12.79 -14.71
C GLN A 251 -9.97 12.67 -15.60
N GLY A 252 -10.93 13.56 -15.40
CA GLY A 252 -12.14 13.59 -16.23
C GLY A 252 -11.84 13.69 -17.72
N ILE A 253 -10.81 14.47 -18.09
CA ILE A 253 -10.38 14.62 -19.49
C ILE A 253 -9.73 13.35 -20.06
N ASP A 254 -9.09 12.50 -19.24
CA ASP A 254 -8.48 11.25 -19.73
C ASP A 254 -9.57 10.26 -20.19
N VAL A 255 -10.78 10.35 -19.64
CA VAL A 255 -11.93 9.49 -20.00
C VAL A 255 -12.76 10.14 -21.09
N ASP A 256 -13.08 11.41 -20.95
CA ASP A 256 -13.90 12.24 -21.84
C ASP A 256 -15.12 11.49 -22.42
N GLY A 257 -16.06 11.18 -21.54
CA GLY A 257 -17.26 10.41 -21.85
C GLY A 257 -17.57 9.33 -20.82
N ILE A 258 -18.18 8.25 -21.26
CA ILE A 258 -18.52 7.09 -20.43
C ILE A 258 -17.81 5.85 -20.97
N THR A 259 -17.21 5.08 -20.10
CA THR A 259 -16.66 3.76 -20.43
C THR A 259 -17.34 2.73 -19.51
N VAL A 260 -17.88 1.67 -20.11
CA VAL A 260 -18.47 0.54 -19.37
C VAL A 260 -17.77 -0.74 -19.80
N ARG A 261 -17.44 -1.60 -18.83
CA ARG A 261 -16.90 -2.93 -19.07
C ARG A 261 -17.65 -3.94 -18.23
N ALA A 262 -17.89 -5.12 -18.79
CA ALA A 262 -18.48 -6.25 -18.08
C ALA A 262 -17.80 -7.52 -18.51
N GLY A 263 -17.66 -8.47 -17.58
CA GLY A 263 -16.97 -9.72 -17.84
C GLY A 263 -17.45 -10.86 -16.97
N ALA A 264 -17.19 -12.07 -17.46
CA ALA A 264 -17.45 -13.31 -16.75
C ALA A 264 -16.34 -14.33 -17.01
N GLY A 265 -16.14 -15.23 -16.06
CA GLY A 265 -15.09 -16.25 -16.13
C GLY A 265 -15.47 -17.53 -15.42
N ASN A 266 -14.54 -18.49 -15.38
CA ASN A 266 -14.73 -19.70 -14.60
C ASN A 266 -14.79 -19.40 -13.10
N TYR A 267 -15.14 -20.38 -12.28
CA TYR A 267 -15.31 -20.29 -10.83
C TYR A 267 -16.25 -19.16 -10.38
N GLY A 268 -17.26 -18.87 -11.23
CA GLY A 268 -18.28 -17.88 -10.92
C GLY A 268 -17.78 -16.44 -10.90
N GLN A 269 -16.69 -16.14 -11.61
CA GLN A 269 -16.21 -14.75 -11.76
C GLN A 269 -17.22 -13.90 -12.53
N ILE A 270 -17.53 -12.74 -11.97
CA ILE A 270 -18.30 -11.67 -12.60
C ILE A 270 -17.59 -10.37 -12.24
N LYS A 271 -17.32 -9.54 -13.25
CA LYS A 271 -16.73 -8.21 -13.09
C LYS A 271 -17.52 -7.19 -13.89
N ALA A 272 -17.75 -6.02 -13.30
CA ALA A 272 -18.34 -4.90 -14.01
C ALA A 272 -17.69 -3.60 -13.53
N ASP A 273 -17.37 -2.73 -14.50
CA ASP A 273 -16.73 -1.45 -14.27
C ASP A 273 -17.44 -0.38 -15.08
N MET A 274 -17.54 0.82 -14.51
CA MET A 274 -18.05 2.02 -15.16
C MET A 274 -17.16 3.20 -14.81
N LEU A 275 -16.78 3.99 -15.80
CA LEU A 275 -16.11 5.27 -15.63
C LEU A 275 -16.91 6.35 -16.36
N PHE A 276 -17.10 7.48 -15.70
CA PHE A 276 -17.55 8.71 -16.30
C PHE A 276 -16.52 9.79 -16.04
N GLY A 277 -16.07 10.46 -17.08
CA GLY A 277 -15.14 11.56 -16.96
C GLY A 277 -15.47 12.69 -17.90
N LYS A 278 -15.38 13.93 -17.41
CA LYS A 278 -15.56 15.12 -18.22
C LYS A 278 -14.85 16.31 -17.62
N ARG A 279 -14.27 17.13 -18.50
CA ARG A 279 -13.83 18.47 -18.15
C ARG A 279 -14.75 19.49 -18.77
N TYR A 280 -15.23 20.41 -17.95
CA TYR A 280 -16.04 21.54 -18.38
C TYR A 280 -15.44 22.83 -17.80
N PHE A 281 -14.79 23.63 -18.62
CA PHE A 281 -13.98 24.78 -18.21
C PHE A 281 -12.93 24.37 -17.13
N ASP A 282 -12.98 25.03 -15.98
CA ASP A 282 -12.09 24.78 -14.84
C ASP A 282 -12.50 23.58 -13.97
N LEU A 283 -13.66 22.98 -14.25
CA LEU A 283 -14.14 21.81 -13.49
C LEU A 283 -13.74 20.53 -14.23
N ASP A 284 -12.90 19.73 -13.62
CA ASP A 284 -12.59 18.35 -14.04
C ASP A 284 -13.27 17.38 -13.08
N MET A 285 -14.00 16.42 -13.62
CA MET A 285 -14.77 15.46 -12.83
C MET A 285 -14.55 14.04 -13.36
N LEU A 286 -14.25 13.12 -12.43
CA LEU A 286 -14.19 11.68 -12.67
C LEU A 286 -15.11 10.97 -11.67
N VAL A 287 -15.94 10.04 -12.15
CA VAL A 287 -16.76 9.15 -11.33
C VAL A 287 -16.49 7.72 -11.76
N TRP A 288 -16.39 6.81 -10.81
CA TRP A 288 -16.15 5.39 -11.08
C TRP A 288 -17.03 4.49 -10.23
N GLY A 289 -17.28 3.32 -10.78
CA GLY A 289 -17.90 2.21 -10.08
C GLY A 289 -17.35 0.90 -10.60
N SER A 290 -16.98 0.01 -9.70
CA SER A 290 -16.46 -1.32 -10.00
C SER A 290 -17.06 -2.33 -9.04
N LEU A 291 -17.34 -3.52 -9.53
CA LEU A 291 -17.71 -4.65 -8.70
C LEU A 291 -17.05 -5.93 -9.21
N TYR A 292 -16.72 -6.81 -8.28
CA TYR A 292 -16.17 -8.13 -8.58
C TYR A 292 -16.73 -9.19 -7.63
N ARG A 293 -17.05 -10.34 -8.19
CA ARG A 293 -17.48 -11.54 -7.44
C ARG A 293 -16.83 -12.78 -8.02
N ALA A 294 -16.52 -13.77 -7.16
CA ALA A 294 -16.10 -15.10 -7.55
C ALA A 294 -16.57 -16.11 -6.50
N LYS A 295 -16.97 -17.30 -6.94
CA LYS A 295 -17.29 -18.41 -6.01
C LYS A 295 -16.04 -19.07 -5.43
N GLY A 296 -14.90 -18.95 -6.14
CA GLY A 296 -13.64 -19.62 -5.77
C GLY A 296 -13.52 -21.03 -6.32
N GLN A 297 -12.32 -21.56 -6.21
CA GLN A 297 -11.97 -22.92 -6.62
C GLN A 297 -11.94 -23.82 -5.39
N LYS A 298 -12.62 -24.98 -5.47
CA LYS A 298 -12.59 -25.99 -4.41
C LYS A 298 -11.38 -26.88 -4.57
N PHE A 299 -10.75 -27.21 -3.45
CA PHE A 299 -9.64 -28.15 -3.33
C PHE A 299 -9.93 -29.10 -2.19
N TYR A 300 -9.64 -30.38 -2.41
CA TYR A 300 -9.60 -31.35 -1.34
C TYR A 300 -8.18 -31.42 -0.77
N ILE A 301 -8.04 -31.26 0.53
CA ILE A 301 -6.78 -31.29 1.25
C ILE A 301 -6.69 -32.61 2.02
N PRO A 302 -5.81 -33.52 1.64
CA PRO A 302 -5.61 -34.76 2.37
C PRO A 302 -4.82 -34.51 3.65
N LEU A 303 -5.07 -35.33 4.68
CA LEU A 303 -4.45 -35.19 5.99
C LEU A 303 -2.91 -35.19 5.96
N GLU A 304 -2.32 -35.90 5.02
CA GLU A 304 -0.87 -36.11 4.92
C GLU A 304 -0.10 -34.90 4.40
N GLU A 305 -0.77 -33.95 3.70
CA GLU A 305 -0.09 -32.86 3.00
C GLU A 305 0.23 -31.64 3.88
N THR A 306 -0.43 -31.46 5.01
CA THR A 306 -0.35 -30.19 5.76
C THR A 306 0.49 -30.25 7.03
N GLY A 307 0.78 -31.41 7.58
CA GLY A 307 1.68 -31.63 8.73
C GLY A 307 1.22 -31.08 10.09
N MET A 308 0.33 -30.10 10.12
CA MET A 308 -0.33 -29.60 11.34
C MET A 308 -1.85 -29.80 11.29
N GLN A 309 -2.36 -30.27 10.18
CA GLN A 309 -3.76 -30.50 9.93
C GLN A 309 -4.24 -31.76 10.70
N MET A 310 -5.34 -31.64 11.40
CA MET A 310 -5.94 -32.75 12.13
C MET A 310 -7.01 -33.50 11.34
N THR A 311 -7.53 -32.93 10.26
CA THR A 311 -8.54 -33.54 9.40
C THR A 311 -8.27 -33.20 7.94
N ASP A 312 -8.73 -34.12 7.09
CA ASP A 312 -8.88 -33.86 5.65
C ASP A 312 -10.20 -33.16 5.34
N GLY A 313 -10.31 -32.55 4.18
CA GLY A 313 -11.57 -31.95 3.75
C GLY A 313 -11.42 -30.95 2.59
N ASP A 314 -12.57 -30.41 2.20
CA ASP A 314 -12.65 -29.39 1.13
C ASP A 314 -12.41 -27.98 1.65
N ILE A 315 -11.62 -27.22 0.91
CA ILE A 315 -11.46 -25.77 1.10
C ILE A 315 -11.85 -25.02 -0.17
N THR A 316 -12.13 -23.72 -0.01
CA THR A 316 -12.40 -22.81 -1.14
C THR A 316 -11.36 -21.71 -1.18
N VAL A 317 -10.64 -21.59 -2.29
CA VAL A 317 -9.59 -20.59 -2.48
C VAL A 317 -9.99 -19.55 -3.51
N GLY A 318 -9.75 -18.27 -3.21
CA GLY A 318 -10.03 -17.14 -4.09
C GLY A 318 -11.51 -16.84 -4.26
N GLY A 319 -12.36 -17.36 -3.37
CA GLY A 319 -13.77 -16.99 -3.27
C GLY A 319 -13.95 -15.65 -2.59
N ILE A 320 -14.98 -14.94 -3.04
CA ILE A 320 -15.51 -13.76 -2.38
C ILE A 320 -16.91 -14.12 -1.93
N GLY A 321 -17.28 -13.76 -0.71
CA GLY A 321 -18.54 -14.13 -0.12
C GLY A 321 -19.77 -13.78 -0.96
N GLU A 322 -20.93 -13.77 -0.35
CA GLU A 322 -22.17 -13.49 -1.09
C GLU A 322 -22.23 -12.08 -1.67
N LYS A 323 -21.65 -11.09 -0.98
CA LYS A 323 -21.57 -9.71 -1.44
C LYS A 323 -20.34 -9.53 -2.37
N PRO A 324 -20.50 -8.87 -3.53
CA PRO A 324 -19.35 -8.53 -4.37
C PRO A 324 -18.42 -7.53 -3.68
N SER A 325 -17.12 -7.66 -3.88
CA SER A 325 -16.20 -6.53 -3.62
C SER A 325 -16.53 -5.38 -4.56
N TYR A 326 -16.47 -4.14 -4.06
CA TYR A 326 -16.76 -2.98 -4.88
C TYR A 326 -15.86 -1.79 -4.54
N ASP A 327 -15.77 -0.89 -5.52
CA ASP A 327 -15.07 0.38 -5.45
C ASP A 327 -15.92 1.45 -6.15
N LEU A 328 -16.46 2.37 -5.39
CA LEU A 328 -17.29 3.46 -5.90
C LEU A 328 -16.63 4.79 -5.50
N GLY A 329 -16.61 5.76 -6.39
CA GLY A 329 -16.06 7.04 -5.97
C GLY A 329 -16.18 8.14 -7.02
N MET A 330 -15.76 9.31 -6.58
CA MET A 330 -15.71 10.50 -7.41
C MET A 330 -14.49 11.36 -7.04
N GLN A 331 -13.95 12.02 -8.03
CA GLN A 331 -12.96 13.06 -7.89
C GLN A 331 -13.39 14.29 -8.65
N MET A 332 -13.26 15.43 -8.02
CA MET A 332 -13.56 16.72 -8.63
C MET A 332 -12.40 17.68 -8.40
N LYS A 333 -12.02 18.39 -9.42
CA LYS A 333 -11.02 19.47 -9.35
C LYS A 333 -11.62 20.72 -9.97
N TYR A 334 -11.70 21.77 -9.16
CA TYR A 334 -12.12 23.08 -9.61
C TYR A 334 -11.05 24.11 -9.24
N LYS A 335 -10.30 24.59 -10.24
CA LYS A 335 -9.13 25.45 -10.00
C LYS A 335 -8.18 24.81 -8.99
N ASN A 336 -8.02 25.46 -7.84
CA ASN A 336 -7.11 25.05 -6.75
C ASN A 336 -7.78 24.13 -5.72
N LEU A 337 -9.10 23.91 -5.82
CA LEU A 337 -9.87 23.05 -4.93
C LEU A 337 -9.94 21.64 -5.50
N GLN A 338 -9.66 20.64 -4.67
CA GLN A 338 -9.77 19.23 -5.04
C GLN A 338 -10.61 18.51 -3.99
N PHE A 339 -11.54 17.71 -4.47
CA PHE A 339 -12.38 16.84 -3.64
C PHE A 339 -12.27 15.41 -4.14
N LEU A 340 -12.11 14.47 -3.21
CA LEU A 340 -12.12 13.03 -3.43
C LEU A 340 -13.10 12.41 -2.44
N TYR A 341 -13.96 11.53 -2.95
CA TYR A 341 -14.79 10.64 -2.14
C TYR A 341 -14.73 9.23 -2.71
N ASN A 342 -14.47 8.25 -1.84
CA ASN A 342 -14.33 6.85 -2.24
C ASN A 342 -14.99 5.92 -1.21
N VAL A 343 -15.74 4.95 -1.68
CA VAL A 343 -16.35 3.89 -0.88
C VAL A 343 -15.84 2.55 -1.39
N GLN A 344 -15.34 1.72 -0.50
CA GLN A 344 -14.76 0.42 -0.80
C GLN A 344 -15.41 -0.68 0.05
N PHE A 345 -15.50 -1.86 -0.51
CA PHE A 345 -15.87 -3.07 0.20
C PHE A 345 -14.93 -4.20 -0.21
N SER A 346 -14.21 -4.72 0.76
CA SER A 346 -13.32 -5.86 0.63
C SER A 346 -13.84 -7.01 1.49
N GLN A 347 -13.79 -8.22 0.97
CA GLN A 347 -14.09 -9.43 1.72
C GLN A 347 -13.13 -10.53 1.27
N VAL A 348 -12.36 -11.07 2.22
CA VAL A 348 -11.45 -12.18 2.01
C VAL A 348 -11.94 -13.38 2.82
N ILE A 349 -12.27 -14.46 2.14
CA ILE A 349 -12.75 -15.69 2.77
C ILE A 349 -11.57 -16.44 3.35
N SER A 350 -11.71 -16.90 4.61
CA SER A 350 -10.73 -17.75 5.26
C SER A 350 -10.91 -19.20 4.81
N PRO A 351 -9.96 -19.81 4.07
CA PRO A 351 -10.10 -21.20 3.61
C PRO A 351 -9.91 -22.25 4.70
N PHE A 352 -9.17 -21.93 5.77
CA PHE A 352 -8.88 -22.82 6.89
C PHE A 352 -9.37 -22.25 8.21
N THR A 353 -9.51 -23.12 9.22
CA THR A 353 -9.71 -22.67 10.59
C THR A 353 -8.52 -21.83 11.06
N MET A 354 -8.75 -20.88 11.96
CA MET A 354 -7.70 -20.08 12.61
C MET A 354 -7.22 -20.71 13.91
N SER A 355 -7.43 -21.99 14.08
CA SER A 355 -6.78 -22.77 15.12
C SER A 355 -5.33 -23.09 14.74
N TYR A 356 -4.59 -23.61 15.68
CA TYR A 356 -3.20 -24.04 15.47
C TYR A 356 -3.01 -25.13 14.42
N THR A 357 -4.10 -25.75 14.00
CA THR A 357 -4.08 -26.91 13.11
C THR A 357 -4.36 -26.56 11.66
N PHE A 358 -4.82 -25.33 11.36
CA PHE A 358 -5.19 -24.92 10.01
C PHE A 358 -5.98 -26.00 9.26
N SER A 359 -7.05 -26.49 9.88
CA SER A 359 -7.83 -27.58 9.34
C SER A 359 -8.89 -27.09 8.37
N PRO A 360 -9.21 -27.84 7.32
CA PRO A 360 -10.41 -27.60 6.53
C PRO A 360 -11.66 -27.60 7.41
N TYR A 361 -12.68 -26.88 6.99
CA TYR A 361 -13.97 -26.84 7.68
C TYR A 361 -15.13 -26.70 6.69
N THR A 362 -16.33 -27.11 7.10
CA THR A 362 -17.51 -26.99 6.26
C THR A 362 -17.98 -25.54 6.20
N PHE A 363 -17.44 -24.78 5.24
CA PHE A 363 -17.68 -23.35 5.07
C PHE A 363 -19.17 -22.98 5.12
N ASP A 364 -20.02 -23.74 4.42
CA ASP A 364 -21.45 -23.44 4.30
C ASP A 364 -22.20 -23.48 5.65
N LYS A 365 -21.68 -24.17 6.67
CA LYS A 365 -22.25 -24.18 8.02
C LYS A 365 -22.18 -22.79 8.68
N TYR A 366 -21.17 -21.99 8.33
CA TYR A 366 -20.81 -20.77 9.00
C TYR A 366 -21.25 -19.51 8.25
N THR A 367 -21.90 -19.64 7.10
CA THR A 367 -22.28 -18.51 6.25
C THR A 367 -23.48 -17.71 6.75
N THR A 368 -24.21 -18.19 7.73
CA THR A 368 -25.52 -17.63 8.15
C THR A 368 -25.44 -16.55 9.22
N TYR A 369 -24.24 -16.24 9.74
CA TYR A 369 -24.12 -15.26 10.81
C TYR A 369 -24.20 -13.82 10.31
N ASN A 370 -25.29 -13.11 10.62
CA ASN A 370 -25.58 -11.76 10.13
C ASN A 370 -25.34 -11.58 8.60
N GLY A 371 -25.44 -12.68 7.81
CA GLY A 371 -25.14 -12.68 6.38
C GLY A 371 -23.66 -12.47 6.05
N VAL A 372 -22.75 -12.65 7.01
CA VAL A 372 -21.31 -12.57 6.84
C VAL A 372 -20.71 -13.97 6.95
N PRO A 373 -19.98 -14.47 5.93
CA PRO A 373 -19.25 -15.73 5.99
C PRO A 373 -17.96 -15.57 6.80
N PRO A 374 -17.30 -16.68 7.18
CA PRO A 374 -15.96 -16.63 7.75
C PRO A 374 -14.99 -15.88 6.83
N SER A 375 -14.57 -14.70 7.25
CA SER A 375 -13.83 -13.76 6.41
C SER A 375 -13.26 -12.61 7.22
N PHE A 376 -12.29 -11.93 6.63
CA PHE A 376 -11.94 -10.56 6.97
C PHE A 376 -12.67 -9.63 6.00
N THR A 377 -13.52 -8.78 6.53
CA THR A 377 -14.38 -7.89 5.75
C THR A 377 -14.17 -6.44 6.19
N THR A 378 -13.98 -5.55 5.24
CA THR A 378 -13.89 -4.11 5.49
C THR A 378 -14.82 -3.35 4.54
N ARG A 379 -15.55 -2.38 5.08
CA ARG A 379 -16.26 -1.38 4.32
C ARG A 379 -15.71 -0.01 4.71
N SER A 380 -15.05 0.66 3.78
CA SER A 380 -14.40 1.94 4.06
C SER A 380 -15.01 3.07 3.25
N ASN A 381 -15.09 4.25 3.87
CA ASN A 381 -15.48 5.50 3.26
C ASN A 381 -14.36 6.50 3.49
N HIS A 382 -13.87 7.12 2.43
CA HIS A 382 -12.78 8.07 2.46
C HIS A 382 -13.22 9.39 1.83
N ALA A 383 -13.06 10.49 2.54
CA ALA A 383 -13.32 11.83 2.05
C ALA A 383 -12.11 12.73 2.23
N ASN A 384 -11.74 13.45 1.20
CA ASN A 384 -10.60 14.36 1.21
C ASN A 384 -10.98 15.66 0.49
N LEU A 385 -10.76 16.78 1.16
CA LEU A 385 -10.92 18.11 0.59
C LEU A 385 -9.59 18.85 0.74
N SER A 386 -9.01 19.31 -0.36
CA SER A 386 -7.75 20.04 -0.34
C SER A 386 -7.81 21.32 -1.17
N TYR A 387 -7.12 22.33 -0.70
CA TYR A 387 -6.94 23.61 -1.38
C TYR A 387 -5.48 24.02 -1.36
N GLY A 388 -4.92 24.37 -2.52
CA GLY A 388 -3.53 24.79 -2.64
C GLY A 388 -3.40 26.10 -3.40
N GLN A 389 -2.51 26.97 -2.93
CA GLN A 389 -2.27 28.26 -3.56
C GLN A 389 -0.82 28.73 -3.38
N MET A 390 -0.30 29.45 -4.39
CA MET A 390 0.97 30.16 -4.24
C MET A 390 0.77 31.43 -3.41
N VAL A 391 1.65 31.63 -2.43
CA VAL A 391 1.75 32.84 -1.61
C VAL A 391 3.20 33.32 -1.70
N GLY A 392 3.46 34.29 -2.55
CA GLY A 392 4.83 34.66 -2.91
C GLY A 392 5.56 33.48 -3.58
N ASN A 393 6.69 33.06 -3.00
CA ASN A 393 7.52 31.96 -3.49
C ASN A 393 7.22 30.62 -2.77
N VAL A 394 6.15 30.57 -1.96
CA VAL A 394 5.75 29.38 -1.20
C VAL A 394 4.43 28.86 -1.75
N TYR A 395 4.40 27.61 -2.16
CA TYR A 395 3.15 26.91 -2.43
C TYR A 395 2.60 26.35 -1.09
N LEU A 396 1.39 26.77 -0.70
CA LEU A 396 0.72 26.29 0.50
C LEU A 396 -0.47 25.42 0.13
N LYS A 397 -0.58 24.26 0.77
CA LYS A 397 -1.73 23.35 0.61
C LYS A 397 -2.28 22.97 1.96
N GLY A 398 -3.58 23.16 2.14
CA GLY A 398 -4.36 22.66 3.27
C GLY A 398 -5.20 21.47 2.83
N THR A 399 -5.32 20.46 3.70
CA THR A 399 -6.13 19.26 3.44
C THR A 399 -6.91 18.91 4.69
N VAL A 400 -8.17 18.55 4.54
CA VAL A 400 -9.02 17.96 5.59
C VAL A 400 -9.50 16.61 5.12
N THR A 401 -9.45 15.63 6.01
CA THR A 401 -9.86 14.24 5.72
C THR A 401 -10.87 13.74 6.72
N TYR A 402 -11.76 12.91 6.27
CA TYR A 402 -12.63 12.10 7.11
C TYR A 402 -12.67 10.68 6.55
N ASP A 403 -12.34 9.72 7.42
CA ASP A 403 -12.34 8.30 7.12
C ASP A 403 -13.25 7.58 8.10
N ASN A 404 -14.01 6.64 7.57
CA ASN A 404 -14.86 5.75 8.36
C ASN A 404 -14.72 4.34 7.80
N SER A 405 -14.49 3.35 8.66
CA SER A 405 -14.42 1.95 8.25
C SER A 405 -15.20 1.07 9.22
N ASP A 406 -16.05 0.22 8.66
CA ASP A 406 -16.65 -0.91 9.36
C ASP A 406 -15.73 -2.12 9.16
N LEU A 407 -15.24 -2.69 10.23
CA LEU A 407 -14.34 -3.82 10.24
C LEU A 407 -15.07 -5.03 10.82
N THR A 408 -15.12 -6.14 10.08
CA THR A 408 -15.64 -7.42 10.59
C THR A 408 -14.61 -8.52 10.38
N HIS A 409 -14.21 -9.15 11.46
CA HIS A 409 -13.33 -10.30 11.44
C HIS A 409 -14.08 -11.50 12.01
N TYR A 410 -14.53 -12.39 11.11
CA TYR A 410 -15.24 -13.61 11.47
C TYR A 410 -14.37 -14.81 11.13
N GLN A 411 -13.97 -15.56 12.15
CA GLN A 411 -13.05 -16.68 12.05
C GLN A 411 -13.68 -17.94 12.66
N VAL A 412 -13.55 -19.06 11.97
CA VAL A 412 -13.77 -20.38 12.54
C VAL A 412 -12.48 -20.80 13.24
N LEU A 413 -12.52 -20.96 14.55
CA LEU A 413 -11.38 -21.37 15.35
C LEU A 413 -11.23 -22.88 15.41
N ASN A 414 -12.35 -23.59 15.50
CA ASN A 414 -12.42 -25.03 15.51
C ASN A 414 -13.73 -25.55 14.92
N ASP A 415 -13.69 -26.62 14.14
CA ASP A 415 -14.88 -27.33 13.64
C ASP A 415 -15.07 -28.62 14.45
N PRO A 416 -16.30 -29.13 14.69
CA PRO A 416 -16.59 -30.28 15.53
C PRO A 416 -15.91 -31.56 15.10
N GLU A 417 -15.65 -31.69 13.83
CA GLU A 417 -14.95 -32.86 13.30
C GLU A 417 -13.44 -32.83 13.60
N THR A 418 -12.93 -31.70 14.13
CA THR A 418 -11.51 -31.46 14.44
C THR A 418 -11.22 -31.26 15.94
N SER A 419 -12.09 -31.68 16.83
CA SER A 419 -12.20 -31.24 18.23
C SER A 419 -11.13 -31.70 19.23
N VAL A 420 -9.99 -32.22 18.80
CA VAL A 420 -8.93 -32.70 19.70
C VAL A 420 -8.26 -31.62 20.55
N MET A 421 -8.42 -30.33 20.18
CA MET A 421 -7.66 -29.24 20.83
C MET A 421 -8.24 -28.66 22.10
N LEU A 422 -9.50 -28.85 22.39
CA LEU A 422 -10.10 -28.30 23.62
C LEU A 422 -9.55 -28.95 24.90
N ASP A 423 -9.02 -30.18 24.77
CA ASP A 423 -8.44 -30.92 25.91
C ASP A 423 -7.00 -30.47 26.25
N VAL A 424 -6.32 -29.78 25.34
CA VAL A 424 -4.91 -29.39 25.49
C VAL A 424 -4.76 -27.89 25.91
N LEU A 425 -5.78 -27.06 25.66
CA LEU A 425 -5.71 -25.65 26.05
C LEU A 425 -6.02 -25.47 27.56
N PRO A 426 -5.30 -24.61 28.29
CA PRO A 426 -5.62 -24.24 29.65
C PRO A 426 -6.84 -23.27 29.67
N ILE A 427 -8.00 -23.78 29.27
CA ILE A 427 -9.26 -23.03 29.28
C ILE A 427 -9.83 -23.11 30.70
N PRO A 428 -10.26 -22.01 31.31
CA PRO A 428 -10.93 -22.04 32.59
C PRO A 428 -12.08 -23.02 32.62
N THR A 429 -12.23 -23.79 33.70
CA THR A 429 -13.17 -24.90 33.85
C THR A 429 -14.63 -24.50 33.67
N ASP A 430 -15.01 -23.30 34.00
CA ASP A 430 -16.31 -22.69 33.78
C ASP A 430 -16.61 -22.43 32.29
N ILE A 431 -15.62 -22.02 31.50
CA ILE A 431 -15.73 -21.91 30.04
C ILE A 431 -15.66 -23.29 29.39
N LYS A 432 -14.79 -24.19 29.84
CA LYS A 432 -14.69 -25.55 29.33
C LYS A 432 -16.00 -26.33 29.48
N GLY A 433 -16.68 -26.22 30.60
CA GLY A 433 -17.96 -26.86 30.81
C GLY A 433 -19.10 -26.33 29.93
N VAL A 434 -18.98 -25.11 29.44
CA VAL A 434 -19.89 -24.52 28.44
C VAL A 434 -19.48 -24.99 27.03
N MET A 435 -18.22 -25.34 26.84
CA MET A 435 -17.67 -25.78 25.55
C MET A 435 -17.85 -27.28 25.27
N ASP A 436 -18.02 -28.12 26.29
CA ASP A 436 -18.22 -29.55 26.14
C ASP A 436 -19.61 -29.85 25.53
N GLY A 437 -19.60 -30.40 24.31
CA GLY A 437 -20.82 -30.85 23.63
C GLY A 437 -21.35 -29.95 22.53
N TYR A 438 -20.62 -28.92 22.15
CA TYR A 438 -20.99 -28.02 21.04
C TYR A 438 -20.17 -28.25 19.76
N PRO A 439 -20.79 -28.06 18.57
CA PRO A 439 -20.23 -28.48 17.30
C PRO A 439 -19.36 -27.42 16.60
N GLY A 440 -18.39 -26.80 17.23
CA GLY A 440 -17.47 -25.86 16.61
C GLY A 440 -17.38 -24.53 17.32
N ILE A 441 -16.26 -23.81 17.15
CA ILE A 441 -15.99 -22.55 17.80
C ILE A 441 -15.70 -21.50 16.76
N SER A 442 -16.38 -20.39 16.85
CA SER A 442 -16.13 -19.22 16.02
C SER A 442 -15.87 -17.98 16.87
N ARG A 443 -15.13 -17.05 16.30
CA ARG A 443 -14.90 -15.71 16.82
C ARG A 443 -15.43 -14.69 15.82
N TYR A 444 -16.23 -13.77 16.29
CA TYR A 444 -16.71 -12.65 15.51
C TYR A 444 -16.36 -11.34 16.22
N VAL A 445 -15.63 -10.49 15.52
CA VAL A 445 -15.29 -9.15 15.98
C VAL A 445 -15.80 -8.16 14.94
N ASN A 446 -16.56 -7.19 15.38
CA ASN A 446 -16.99 -6.06 14.56
C ASN A 446 -16.66 -4.76 15.28
N GLY A 447 -16.31 -3.72 14.54
CA GLY A 447 -16.06 -2.39 15.08
C GLY A 447 -16.16 -1.33 13.99
N GLN A 448 -16.58 -0.13 14.40
CA GLN A 448 -16.65 1.02 13.52
C GLN A 448 -15.60 2.06 13.91
N GLU A 449 -14.70 2.36 12.97
CA GLU A 449 -13.70 3.41 13.16
C GLU A 449 -14.12 4.72 12.50
N HIS A 450 -13.76 5.81 13.14
CA HIS A 450 -13.89 7.17 12.61
C HIS A 450 -12.56 7.90 12.78
N THR A 451 -12.07 8.52 11.73
CA THR A 451 -10.85 9.33 11.78
C THR A 451 -11.07 10.68 11.12
N ILE A 452 -10.74 11.73 11.83
CA ILE A 452 -10.71 13.09 11.29
C ILE A 452 -9.26 13.55 11.25
N GLY A 453 -8.82 14.05 10.09
CA GLY A 453 -7.47 14.53 9.88
C GLY A 453 -7.40 15.92 9.30
N GLY A 454 -6.34 16.62 9.63
CA GLY A 454 -6.00 17.91 9.02
C GLY A 454 -4.50 17.99 8.74
N LYS A 455 -4.13 18.44 7.55
CA LYS A 455 -2.74 18.57 7.11
C LYS A 455 -2.52 19.94 6.49
N VAL A 456 -1.39 20.57 6.82
CA VAL A 456 -0.89 21.76 6.15
C VAL A 456 0.51 21.48 5.68
N GLN A 457 0.80 21.81 4.42
CA GLN A 457 2.12 21.66 3.82
C GLN A 457 2.51 22.91 3.04
N GLY A 458 3.81 23.20 3.00
CA GLY A 458 4.39 24.29 2.24
C GLY A 458 5.61 23.84 1.49
N ASP A 459 5.78 24.35 0.28
CA ASP A 459 6.94 24.16 -0.58
C ASP A 459 7.52 25.51 -0.95
N TRP A 460 8.74 25.75 -0.50
CA TRP A 460 9.45 26.99 -0.71
C TRP A 460 10.65 26.80 -1.64
N THR A 461 10.59 27.42 -2.82
CA THR A 461 11.76 27.50 -3.72
C THR A 461 12.62 28.67 -3.27
N TYR A 462 13.69 28.38 -2.49
CA TYR A 462 14.55 29.40 -1.92
C TYR A 462 15.66 29.89 -2.88
N ILE A 463 16.00 29.08 -3.89
CA ILE A 463 16.95 29.44 -4.94
C ILE A 463 16.60 28.74 -6.24
N ASN A 464 16.72 29.46 -7.36
CA ASN A 464 16.59 28.91 -8.72
C ASN A 464 17.35 29.82 -9.69
N ASN A 465 18.62 29.52 -10.01
CA ASN A 465 19.50 30.36 -10.83
C ASN A 465 20.28 29.55 -11.89
N GLY A 466 19.74 28.49 -12.42
CA GLY A 466 20.34 27.66 -13.49
C GLY A 466 21.54 26.80 -13.05
N THR A 467 22.27 27.17 -12.00
CA THR A 467 23.35 26.34 -11.41
C THR A 467 22.89 25.67 -10.13
N HIS A 468 22.05 26.32 -9.37
CA HIS A 468 21.48 25.88 -8.12
C HIS A 468 19.95 25.96 -8.18
N GLN A 469 19.30 24.86 -7.82
CA GLN A 469 17.87 24.83 -7.57
C GLN A 469 17.67 24.25 -6.16
N GLY A 470 17.03 25.03 -5.30
CA GLY A 470 16.82 24.66 -3.91
C GLY A 470 15.36 24.77 -3.50
N GLN A 471 14.84 23.72 -2.93
CA GLN A 471 13.49 23.63 -2.42
C GLN A 471 13.49 23.13 -0.98
N LEU A 472 12.68 23.77 -0.14
CA LEU A 472 12.39 23.34 1.21
C LEU A 472 10.89 23.01 1.30
N SER A 473 10.58 21.75 1.58
CA SER A 473 9.22 21.30 1.86
C SER A 473 9.05 21.12 3.35
N PHE A 474 7.94 21.56 3.90
CA PHE A 474 7.63 21.43 5.32
C PHE A 474 6.14 21.25 5.51
N GLY A 475 5.76 20.64 6.63
CA GLY A 475 4.36 20.44 6.92
C GLY A 475 4.11 19.85 8.29
N GLY A 476 2.83 19.83 8.66
CA GLY A 476 2.33 19.21 9.87
C GLY A 476 0.96 18.62 9.63
N GLU A 477 0.67 17.57 10.37
CA GLU A 477 -0.58 16.85 10.31
C GLU A 477 -1.05 16.49 11.71
N TYR A 478 -2.34 16.54 11.90
CA TYR A 478 -3.02 16.05 13.09
C TYR A 478 -4.13 15.11 12.67
N SER A 479 -4.25 13.96 13.34
CA SER A 479 -5.35 13.03 13.18
C SER A 479 -5.90 12.59 14.55
N TYR A 480 -7.20 12.45 14.61
CA TYR A 480 -7.93 11.91 15.75
C TYR A 480 -8.73 10.70 15.28
N PHE A 481 -8.41 9.56 15.86
CA PHE A 481 -9.02 8.27 15.60
C PHE A 481 -9.91 7.88 16.78
N ASN A 482 -11.07 7.32 16.49
CA ASN A 482 -11.99 6.74 17.45
C ASN A 482 -12.52 5.41 16.92
N LEU A 483 -12.53 4.39 17.77
CA LEU A 483 -13.19 3.11 17.49
C LEU A 483 -14.33 2.94 18.47
N ASP A 484 -15.54 2.78 17.95
CA ASP A 484 -16.77 2.56 18.72
C ASP A 484 -17.61 1.42 18.11
N ASP A 485 -18.79 1.19 18.64
CA ASP A 485 -19.70 0.13 18.22
C ASP A 485 -19.03 -1.26 18.09
N VAL A 486 -18.16 -1.58 19.07
CA VAL A 486 -17.44 -2.86 19.08
C VAL A 486 -18.38 -3.97 19.54
N GLU A 487 -18.56 -4.96 18.69
CA GLU A 487 -19.21 -6.24 18.98
C GLU A 487 -18.15 -7.33 19.02
N TYR A 488 -18.14 -8.13 20.07
CA TYR A 488 -17.27 -9.30 20.18
C TYR A 488 -18.11 -10.51 20.60
N ASN A 489 -18.16 -11.52 19.75
CA ASN A 489 -18.86 -12.76 20.02
C ASN A 489 -17.92 -13.94 19.88
N PHE A 490 -18.00 -14.83 20.84
CA PHE A 490 -17.24 -16.07 20.85
C PHE A 490 -18.20 -17.21 21.16
N GLY A 491 -18.24 -18.27 20.38
CA GLY A 491 -19.19 -19.36 20.66
C GLY A 491 -19.30 -20.37 19.52
N TYR A 492 -20.18 -21.33 19.72
CA TYR A 492 -20.24 -22.60 19.01
C TYR A 492 -21.20 -22.62 17.85
N ASP A 493 -22.38 -22.15 18.14
CA ASP A 493 -23.44 -22.02 17.16
C ASP A 493 -23.92 -20.59 17.17
N PHE A 494 -24.29 -20.09 16.04
CA PHE A 494 -24.80 -18.72 15.89
C PHE A 494 -26.08 -18.48 16.68
N ASN A 495 -26.74 -19.53 17.15
CA ASN A 495 -27.95 -19.46 17.99
C ASN A 495 -27.64 -19.51 19.50
N GLN A 496 -26.43 -19.89 19.91
CA GLN A 496 -26.08 -20.08 21.34
C GLN A 496 -24.72 -19.48 21.67
N ARG A 497 -24.58 -18.20 21.45
CA ARG A 497 -23.32 -17.47 21.68
C ARG A 497 -23.01 -17.33 23.16
N VAL A 498 -21.74 -17.50 23.49
CA VAL A 498 -21.23 -16.92 24.74
C VAL A 498 -21.15 -15.41 24.52
N ILE A 499 -22.09 -14.70 25.06
CA ILE A 499 -22.08 -13.23 25.05
C ILE A 499 -20.99 -12.80 26.00
N ILE A 500 -19.98 -12.12 25.47
CA ILE A 500 -18.95 -11.51 26.29
C ILE A 500 -19.57 -10.28 26.97
N PRO A 501 -19.38 -10.11 28.29
CA PRO A 501 -19.98 -8.99 29.01
C PRO A 501 -19.61 -7.64 28.39
N ASP A 502 -20.56 -6.69 28.38
CA ASP A 502 -20.35 -5.33 27.84
C ASP A 502 -19.15 -4.63 28.47
N SER A 503 -18.81 -4.95 29.72
CA SER A 503 -17.63 -4.42 30.40
C SER A 503 -16.31 -4.85 29.74
N ILE A 504 -16.28 -5.98 29.05
CA ILE A 504 -15.12 -6.48 28.29
C ILE A 504 -15.16 -5.92 26.87
N ILE A 505 -16.34 -5.87 26.24
CA ILE A 505 -16.53 -5.29 24.91
C ILE A 505 -16.17 -3.80 24.92
N SER A 506 -16.57 -3.05 25.95
CA SER A 506 -16.21 -1.64 26.09
C SER A 506 -14.71 -1.37 26.17
N GLN A 507 -13.91 -2.37 26.56
CA GLN A 507 -12.45 -2.27 26.50
C GLN A 507 -11.91 -2.29 25.05
N GLY A 508 -12.67 -2.79 24.09
CA GLY A 508 -12.36 -2.69 22.65
C GLY A 508 -12.44 -1.26 22.12
N GLN A 509 -13.32 -0.45 22.67
CA GLN A 509 -13.52 0.96 22.28
C GLN A 509 -12.38 1.84 22.76
N GLY A 510 -12.19 2.97 22.11
CA GLY A 510 -11.22 3.98 22.53
C GLY A 510 -10.78 4.89 21.39
N HIS A 511 -9.94 5.85 21.74
CA HIS A 511 -9.48 6.86 20.80
C HIS A 511 -7.98 7.09 20.93
N GLU A 512 -7.37 7.51 19.85
CA GLU A 512 -5.97 7.89 19.77
C GLU A 512 -5.80 9.19 18.99
N SER A 513 -4.73 9.91 19.27
CA SER A 513 -4.37 11.08 18.48
C SER A 513 -2.93 11.00 18.01
N ASN A 514 -2.70 11.46 16.79
CA ASN A 514 -1.38 11.53 16.20
C ASN A 514 -1.12 12.96 15.72
N MET A 515 0.02 13.50 16.09
CA MET A 515 0.51 14.80 15.63
C MET A 515 1.91 14.63 15.09
N ASN A 516 2.17 15.19 13.92
CA ASN A 516 3.48 15.10 13.31
C ASN A 516 3.89 16.40 12.63
N GLY A 517 5.19 16.53 12.42
CA GLY A 517 5.78 17.61 11.64
C GLY A 517 6.99 17.11 10.87
N TYR A 518 7.21 17.64 9.67
CA TYR A 518 8.33 17.25 8.84
C TYR A 518 8.95 18.45 8.13
N VAL A 519 10.22 18.29 7.80
CA VAL A 519 10.98 19.19 6.94
C VAL A 519 11.83 18.36 5.98
N GLN A 520 11.89 18.80 4.71
CA GLN A 520 12.67 18.16 3.67
C GLN A 520 13.36 19.23 2.84
N LEU A 521 14.67 19.09 2.66
CA LEU A 521 15.52 19.90 1.81
C LEU A 521 15.85 19.12 0.55
N LYS A 522 15.63 19.71 -0.63
CA LYS A 522 16.16 19.25 -1.91
C LYS A 522 17.02 20.35 -2.49
N HIS A 523 18.30 20.04 -2.74
CA HIS A 523 19.22 21.00 -3.35
C HIS A 523 19.90 20.36 -4.55
N HIS A 524 19.65 20.91 -5.72
CA HIS A 524 20.27 20.51 -6.97
C HIS A 524 21.43 21.49 -7.28
N TRP A 525 22.62 20.95 -7.43
CA TRP A 525 23.80 21.67 -7.86
C TRP A 525 24.47 20.96 -9.02
N ARG A 526 24.33 21.51 -10.23
CA ARG A 526 24.81 20.90 -11.47
C ARG A 526 24.29 19.46 -11.65
N SER A 527 25.20 18.47 -11.53
CA SER A 527 24.88 17.05 -11.63
C SER A 527 24.59 16.37 -10.29
N PHE A 528 24.64 17.11 -9.18
CA PHE A 528 24.44 16.54 -7.85
C PHE A 528 23.13 17.01 -7.25
N ILE A 529 22.39 16.09 -6.64
CA ILE A 529 21.20 16.39 -5.85
C ILE A 529 21.40 15.84 -4.45
N LEU A 530 21.26 16.72 -3.46
CA LEU A 530 21.14 16.37 -2.06
C LEU A 530 19.65 16.41 -1.68
N ASN A 531 19.14 15.33 -1.12
CA ASN A 531 17.82 15.29 -0.51
C ASN A 531 17.96 14.82 0.93
N ALA A 532 17.57 15.67 1.89
CA ALA A 532 17.62 15.38 3.32
C ALA A 532 16.28 15.70 3.97
N GLY A 533 15.75 14.79 4.74
CA GLY A 533 14.46 14.95 5.40
C GLY A 533 14.49 14.46 6.85
N LEU A 534 13.66 15.06 7.67
CA LEU A 534 13.42 14.66 9.04
C LEU A 534 11.94 14.84 9.35
N ARG A 535 11.34 13.82 9.97
CA ARG A 535 9.99 13.87 10.51
C ARG A 535 10.02 13.49 11.98
N PHE A 536 9.19 14.14 12.73
CA PHE A 536 8.88 13.81 14.12
C PHE A 536 7.40 13.44 14.22
N ASP A 537 7.11 12.28 14.81
CA ASP A 537 5.76 11.79 15.09
C ASP A 537 5.57 11.71 16.61
N TYR A 538 4.44 12.22 17.06
CA TYR A 538 3.97 12.14 18.45
C TYR A 538 2.58 11.54 18.44
N LYS A 539 2.44 10.35 19.02
CA LYS A 539 1.17 9.64 19.15
C LYS A 539 0.81 9.45 20.61
N ASN A 540 -0.41 9.78 20.96
CA ASN A 540 -0.99 9.49 22.25
C ASN A 540 -1.94 8.30 22.09
N ARG A 541 -1.54 7.15 22.64
CA ARG A 541 -2.33 5.91 22.59
C ARG A 541 -3.50 5.98 23.60
N TYR A 542 -4.48 5.09 23.42
CA TYR A 542 -5.66 4.99 24.28
C TYR A 542 -5.36 4.69 25.76
N ASP A 543 -4.18 4.13 26.05
CA ASP A 543 -3.67 3.78 27.39
C ASP A 543 -2.78 4.88 27.99
N ASP A 544 -2.80 6.09 27.41
CA ASP A 544 -1.94 7.23 27.76
C ASP A 544 -0.44 7.02 27.46
N THR A 545 -0.06 5.88 26.87
CA THR A 545 1.31 5.67 26.38
C THR A 545 1.62 6.64 25.25
N LYS A 546 2.80 7.27 25.30
CA LYS A 546 3.25 8.29 24.35
C LYS A 546 4.37 7.77 23.48
N ILE A 547 4.09 7.60 22.20
CA ILE A 547 5.10 7.25 21.21
C ILE A 547 5.72 8.53 20.66
N ARG A 548 7.04 8.56 20.57
CA ARG A 548 7.83 9.67 20.03
C ARG A 548 8.90 9.11 19.12
N GLU A 549 8.74 9.32 17.80
CA GLU A 549 9.63 8.74 16.81
C GLU A 549 10.19 9.80 15.87
N PHE A 550 11.48 9.62 15.54
CA PHE A 550 12.17 10.38 14.50
C PHE A 550 12.47 9.51 13.31
N SER A 551 12.11 9.98 12.13
CA SER A 551 12.32 9.31 10.84
C SER A 551 13.22 10.16 9.94
N PRO A 552 14.56 10.02 10.04
CA PRO A 552 15.50 10.69 9.16
C PRO A 552 15.58 10.01 7.79
N ARG A 553 15.87 10.80 6.75
CA ARG A 553 16.21 10.34 5.40
C ARG A 553 17.33 11.19 4.82
N LEU A 554 18.24 10.53 4.09
CA LEU A 554 19.31 11.19 3.35
C LEU A 554 19.46 10.48 2.00
N ALA A 555 19.51 11.25 0.91
CA ALA A 555 19.86 10.72 -0.40
C ALA A 555 20.83 11.65 -1.13
N LEU A 556 21.80 11.05 -1.78
CA LEU A 556 22.77 11.71 -2.66
C LEU A 556 22.59 11.12 -4.06
N ILE A 557 22.35 11.98 -5.03
CA ILE A 557 22.12 11.58 -6.41
C ILE A 557 23.17 12.25 -7.30
N TYR A 558 23.83 11.45 -8.13
CA TYR A 558 24.67 11.94 -9.20
C TYR A 558 23.94 11.69 -10.52
N LEU A 559 23.55 12.77 -11.18
CA LEU A 559 22.69 12.76 -12.37
C LEU A 559 23.52 13.04 -13.63
N GLN A 560 23.39 12.17 -14.62
CA GLN A 560 23.90 12.33 -15.96
C GLN A 560 22.76 12.19 -16.99
N PRO A 561 22.88 12.68 -18.21
CA PRO A 561 21.79 12.69 -19.18
C PRO A 561 21.18 11.29 -19.50
N LYS A 562 21.99 10.23 -19.42
CA LYS A 562 21.56 8.87 -19.74
C LYS A 562 21.61 7.90 -18.57
N TRP A 563 22.11 8.31 -17.41
CA TRP A 563 22.20 7.46 -16.23
C TRP A 563 22.27 8.29 -14.95
N ASN A 564 21.93 7.68 -13.85
CA ASN A 564 22.09 8.26 -12.53
C ASN A 564 22.56 7.21 -11.52
N LEU A 565 23.27 7.67 -10.51
CA LEU A 565 23.68 6.87 -9.36
C LEU A 565 23.08 7.51 -8.10
N LYS A 566 22.38 6.73 -7.30
CA LYS A 566 21.72 7.18 -6.08
C LYS A 566 22.20 6.37 -4.90
N PHE A 567 22.60 7.02 -3.83
CA PHE A 567 22.74 6.43 -2.52
C PHE A 567 21.63 6.95 -1.62
N SER A 568 20.95 6.09 -0.89
CA SER A 568 19.93 6.50 0.06
C SER A 568 20.00 5.73 1.37
N TYR A 569 19.75 6.45 2.45
CA TYR A 569 19.49 5.94 3.79
C TYR A 569 18.15 6.45 4.26
N SER A 570 17.34 5.59 4.87
CA SER A 570 16.09 5.98 5.52
C SER A 570 15.78 5.09 6.73
N LYS A 571 15.21 5.72 7.77
CA LYS A 571 14.57 5.04 8.90
C LYS A 571 13.07 5.22 8.77
N ALA A 572 12.33 4.14 8.99
CA ALA A 572 10.88 4.16 9.18
C ALA A 572 10.51 3.44 10.47
N PHE A 573 9.31 3.74 10.96
CA PHE A 573 8.68 3.01 12.04
C PHE A 573 7.21 2.76 11.72
N ILE A 574 6.61 1.78 12.40
CA ILE A 574 5.18 1.57 12.43
C ILE A 574 4.75 1.29 13.86
N ASP A 575 3.74 2.00 14.33
CA ASP A 575 3.15 1.70 15.63
C ASP A 575 2.31 0.42 15.54
N ALA A 576 2.33 -0.37 16.60
CA ALA A 576 1.49 -1.56 16.70
C ALA A 576 0.02 -1.21 16.42
N PRO A 577 -0.69 -1.97 15.58
CA PRO A 577 -2.09 -1.72 15.28
C PRO A 577 -2.93 -1.63 16.56
N TYR A 578 -3.89 -0.72 16.59
CA TYR A 578 -4.78 -0.52 17.73
C TYR A 578 -5.45 -1.83 18.16
N LEU A 579 -5.99 -2.59 17.18
CA LEU A 579 -6.66 -3.86 17.47
C LEU A 579 -5.72 -4.93 18.01
N TYR A 580 -4.45 -4.97 17.63
CA TYR A 580 -3.49 -5.92 18.17
C TYR A 580 -3.27 -5.71 19.68
N ARG A 581 -3.09 -4.45 20.07
CA ARG A 581 -2.93 -4.07 21.48
C ARG A 581 -4.20 -4.34 22.31
N LYS A 582 -5.37 -4.08 21.73
CA LYS A 582 -6.67 -4.37 22.37
C LYS A 582 -6.94 -5.86 22.47
N THR A 583 -6.62 -6.64 21.43
CA THR A 583 -6.78 -8.10 21.43
C THR A 583 -5.87 -8.75 22.46
N ASN A 584 -4.61 -8.33 22.58
CA ASN A 584 -3.70 -8.82 23.61
C ASN A 584 -4.31 -8.63 25.00
N ARG A 585 -4.79 -7.45 25.30
CA ARG A 585 -5.41 -7.13 26.60
C ARG A 585 -6.69 -7.94 26.87
N LEU A 586 -7.51 -8.15 25.83
CA LEU A 586 -8.73 -8.95 25.94
C LEU A 586 -8.40 -10.43 26.19
N VAL A 587 -7.45 -10.99 25.45
CA VAL A 587 -7.02 -12.39 25.61
C VAL A 587 -6.39 -12.61 26.98
N ALA A 588 -5.54 -11.71 27.41
CA ALA A 588 -4.93 -11.76 28.75
C ALA A 588 -6.00 -11.71 29.86
N PHE A 589 -7.04 -10.88 29.69
CA PHE A 589 -8.16 -10.84 30.63
C PHE A 589 -8.95 -12.15 30.64
N MET A 590 -9.30 -12.70 29.46
CA MET A 590 -10.05 -13.96 29.36
C MET A 590 -9.27 -15.17 29.92
N MET A 591 -7.95 -15.16 29.79
CA MET A 591 -7.10 -16.24 30.30
C MET A 591 -6.68 -16.07 31.77
N ASN A 592 -7.17 -15.06 32.48
CA ASN A 592 -6.74 -14.72 33.84
C ASN A 592 -5.20 -14.53 33.98
N LEU A 593 -4.52 -14.25 32.89
CA LEU A 593 -3.07 -14.13 32.82
C LEU A 593 -2.56 -12.73 33.19
N ILE A 594 -3.46 -11.80 33.52
CA ILE A 594 -3.05 -10.45 33.91
C ILE A 594 -2.77 -10.41 35.41
N ASN A 595 -1.51 -10.52 35.79
CA ASN A 595 -1.04 -9.72 36.89
C ASN A 595 -1.10 -8.24 36.47
N LYS A 596 -1.79 -7.41 37.22
CA LYS A 596 -2.06 -5.99 36.90
C LYS A 596 -0.83 -5.12 36.65
N ASP A 597 0.36 -5.64 36.90
CA ASP A 597 1.65 -4.95 36.87
C ASP A 597 2.59 -5.50 35.78
N ASP A 598 2.14 -6.39 34.91
CA ASP A 598 3.01 -6.95 33.86
C ASP A 598 3.07 -5.98 32.67
N GLU A 599 4.18 -5.23 32.54
CA GLU A 599 4.49 -4.35 31.41
C GLU A 599 4.68 -5.10 30.09
N SER A 600 4.64 -6.44 30.10
CA SER A 600 4.86 -7.32 28.94
C SER A 600 3.80 -7.17 27.83
N ASP A 601 2.66 -6.55 28.12
CA ASP A 601 1.57 -6.31 27.17
C ASP A 601 1.76 -5.06 26.30
N ILE A 602 2.82 -4.28 26.52
CA ILE A 602 3.08 -3.06 25.75
C ILE A 602 3.82 -3.41 24.47
N LEU A 603 3.10 -3.44 23.33
CA LEU A 603 3.76 -3.57 22.04
C LEU A 603 4.51 -2.28 21.67
N ASN A 604 5.81 -2.44 21.41
CA ASN A 604 6.67 -1.37 20.91
C ASN A 604 6.44 -1.13 19.42
N PRO A 605 6.73 0.07 18.91
CA PRO A 605 6.77 0.30 17.47
C PRO A 605 7.85 -0.55 16.79
N GLU A 606 7.49 -1.11 15.63
CA GLU A 606 8.48 -1.75 14.76
C GLU A 606 9.34 -0.71 14.06
N THR A 607 10.60 -0.99 13.81
CA THR A 607 11.52 -0.09 13.12
C THR A 607 12.24 -0.76 11.98
N LEU A 608 12.51 0.00 10.91
CA LEU A 608 13.26 -0.43 9.74
C LEU A 608 14.28 0.62 9.32
N HIS A 609 15.54 0.22 9.26
CA HIS A 609 16.62 1.00 8.64
C HIS A 609 16.98 0.39 7.30
N SER A 610 17.06 1.20 6.24
CA SER A 610 17.40 0.75 4.90
C SER A 610 18.50 1.58 4.28
N PHE A 611 19.49 0.88 3.71
CA PHE A 611 20.58 1.45 2.91
C PHE A 611 20.44 0.93 1.49
N GLN A 612 20.47 1.82 0.49
CA GLN A 612 20.29 1.45 -0.90
C GLN A 612 21.27 2.16 -1.80
N LEU A 613 21.71 1.45 -2.83
CA LEU A 613 22.53 1.99 -3.91
C LEU A 613 21.89 1.60 -5.24
N THR A 614 21.44 2.61 -6.00
CA THR A 614 20.70 2.43 -7.26
C THR A 614 21.49 3.01 -8.41
N LEU A 615 21.70 2.22 -9.47
CA LEU A 615 22.16 2.67 -10.77
C LEU A 615 21.00 2.52 -11.76
N ALA A 616 20.57 3.61 -12.36
CA ALA A 616 19.55 3.58 -13.40
C ALA A 616 20.10 4.18 -14.70
N ALA A 617 19.74 3.60 -15.82
CA ALA A 617 20.09 4.10 -17.14
C ALA A 617 18.85 4.22 -18.02
N ASN A 618 18.67 5.41 -18.58
CA ASN A 618 17.54 5.75 -19.42
C ASN A 618 17.99 5.84 -20.89
N GLN A 619 17.29 5.12 -21.76
CA GLN A 619 17.57 5.11 -23.20
C GLN A 619 19.05 4.84 -23.54
N TRP A 620 19.68 3.93 -22.80
CA TRP A 620 21.04 3.47 -23.12
C TRP A 620 21.11 2.94 -24.55
N LEU A 621 20.15 2.09 -24.91
CA LEU A 621 19.77 1.79 -26.29
C LEU A 621 18.39 2.41 -26.54
N PRO A 622 18.04 2.80 -27.79
CA PRO A 622 16.73 3.34 -28.09
C PRO A 622 15.60 2.45 -27.56
N GLY A 623 14.77 2.99 -26.69
CA GLY A 623 13.65 2.30 -26.09
C GLY A 623 13.98 1.39 -24.88
N LEU A 624 15.25 1.27 -24.47
CA LEU A 624 15.65 0.44 -23.33
C LEU A 624 16.00 1.31 -22.10
N ASN A 625 15.28 1.11 -21.02
CA ASN A 625 15.61 1.62 -19.69
C ASN A 625 15.94 0.43 -18.78
N PHE A 626 16.90 0.57 -17.88
CA PHE A 626 17.17 -0.44 -16.87
C PHE A 626 17.60 0.19 -15.54
N GLU A 627 17.37 -0.56 -14.47
CA GLU A 627 17.75 -0.19 -13.12
C GLU A 627 18.33 -1.40 -12.38
N VAL A 628 19.39 -1.15 -11.62
CA VAL A 628 20.00 -2.08 -10.68
C VAL A 628 19.99 -1.43 -9.31
N ASN A 629 19.43 -2.08 -8.32
CA ASN A 629 19.36 -1.58 -6.95
C ASN A 629 19.88 -2.63 -5.96
N GLY A 630 20.96 -2.31 -5.24
CA GLY A 630 21.41 -3.08 -4.09
C GLY A 630 20.81 -2.53 -2.81
N PHE A 631 20.35 -3.39 -1.90
CA PHE A 631 19.76 -2.98 -0.64
C PHE A 631 20.27 -3.78 0.56
N TYR A 632 20.27 -3.15 1.73
CA TYR A 632 20.46 -3.75 3.03
C TYR A 632 19.45 -3.16 4.01
N ASN A 633 18.62 -4.02 4.60
CA ASN A 633 17.55 -3.66 5.53
C ASN A 633 17.82 -4.27 6.91
N ARG A 634 17.52 -3.50 7.97
CA ARG A 634 17.55 -3.94 9.36
C ARG A 634 16.22 -3.61 10.02
N ALA A 635 15.38 -4.63 10.18
CA ALA A 635 14.10 -4.53 10.87
C ALA A 635 14.23 -5.09 12.28
N HIS A 636 13.64 -4.38 13.25
CA HIS A 636 13.63 -4.73 14.66
C HIS A 636 12.22 -4.58 15.23
N ASP A 637 11.97 -5.32 16.31
CA ASP A 637 10.71 -5.32 17.05
C ASP A 637 9.50 -5.69 16.18
N ILE A 638 9.72 -6.52 15.12
CA ILE A 638 8.63 -6.94 14.23
C ILE A 638 7.61 -7.71 15.05
N ILE A 639 6.34 -7.34 14.85
CA ILE A 639 5.22 -7.93 15.56
C ILE A 639 4.71 -9.13 14.79
N TYR A 640 4.63 -10.27 15.49
CA TYR A 640 4.01 -11.49 14.98
C TYR A 640 2.96 -11.99 15.94
N GLN A 641 1.94 -12.63 15.39
CA GLN A 641 0.89 -13.29 16.15
C GLN A 641 1.34 -14.68 16.56
N TYR A 642 1.18 -14.98 17.85
CA TYR A 642 1.32 -16.31 18.40
C TYR A 642 0.03 -16.67 19.18
N VAL A 643 -0.61 -17.77 18.81
CA VAL A 643 -1.92 -18.12 19.34
C VAL A 643 -2.93 -17.02 19.01
N ALA A 644 -3.36 -16.28 20.01
CA ALA A 644 -4.31 -15.17 19.86
C ALA A 644 -3.69 -13.82 20.25
N GLN A 645 -2.41 -13.79 20.64
CA GLN A 645 -1.69 -12.59 21.08
C GLN A 645 -0.60 -12.20 20.09
N HIS A 646 -0.22 -10.93 20.13
CA HIS A 646 0.84 -10.34 19.31
C HIS A 646 2.04 -9.99 20.19
N TYR A 647 3.25 -10.21 19.66
CA TYR A 647 4.51 -10.01 20.38
C TYR A 647 5.55 -9.32 19.50
N ASN A 648 6.36 -8.45 20.09
CA ASN A 648 7.57 -7.91 19.44
C ASN A 648 8.69 -8.97 19.51
N THR A 649 8.68 -9.93 18.62
CA THR A 649 9.59 -11.07 18.65
C THR A 649 10.51 -11.15 17.45
N GLY A 650 10.35 -10.25 16.46
CA GLY A 650 11.05 -10.34 15.21
C GLY A 650 12.24 -9.41 15.07
N THR A 651 13.40 -9.96 14.71
CA THR A 651 14.52 -9.24 14.14
C THR A 651 14.81 -9.81 12.76
N TYR A 652 14.81 -8.95 11.71
CA TYR A 652 14.96 -9.43 10.36
C TYR A 652 15.89 -8.51 9.56
N HIS A 653 17.10 -9.02 9.23
CA HIS A 653 18.07 -8.29 8.43
C HIS A 653 18.15 -8.94 7.04
N THR A 654 17.73 -8.21 6.01
CA THR A 654 17.72 -8.68 4.63
C THR A 654 18.67 -7.89 3.76
N TYR A 655 19.22 -8.53 2.74
CA TYR A 655 20.04 -7.90 1.73
C TYR A 655 19.74 -8.50 0.36
N GLY A 656 20.04 -7.76 -0.70
CA GLY A 656 19.78 -8.29 -2.03
C GLY A 656 20.06 -7.31 -3.14
N VAL A 657 19.77 -7.78 -4.34
CA VAL A 657 19.88 -7.04 -5.59
C VAL A 657 18.57 -7.16 -6.37
N GLU A 658 18.06 -6.03 -6.79
CA GLU A 658 16.88 -5.89 -7.65
C GLU A 658 17.32 -5.42 -9.03
N LEU A 659 16.78 -6.01 -10.06
CA LEU A 659 16.97 -5.65 -11.46
C LEU A 659 15.61 -5.33 -12.06
N SER A 660 15.54 -4.29 -12.89
CA SER A 660 14.38 -4.06 -13.76
C SER A 660 14.83 -3.53 -15.12
N ALA A 661 14.09 -3.90 -16.14
CA ALA A 661 14.31 -3.44 -17.51
C ALA A 661 12.98 -3.24 -18.22
N ASP A 662 12.84 -2.08 -18.86
CA ASP A 662 11.71 -1.71 -19.70
C ASP A 662 12.20 -1.50 -21.12
N TYR A 663 11.56 -2.17 -22.07
CA TYR A 663 11.86 -2.03 -23.47
C TYR A 663 10.59 -1.69 -24.27
N GLU A 664 10.64 -0.59 -24.96
CA GLU A 664 9.57 -0.16 -25.86
C GLU A 664 10.12 0.13 -27.25
N HIS A 665 9.63 -0.60 -28.24
CA HIS A 665 10.00 -0.38 -29.63
C HIS A 665 8.85 -0.74 -30.59
N ARG A 666 8.36 0.27 -31.29
CA ARG A 666 7.30 0.16 -32.33
C ARG A 666 6.06 -0.60 -31.81
N ARG A 667 6.00 -1.93 -32.06
CA ARG A 667 4.86 -2.80 -31.75
C ARG A 667 5.07 -3.69 -30.53
N PHE A 668 6.26 -3.64 -29.93
CA PHE A 668 6.61 -4.47 -28.79
C PHE A 668 6.86 -3.61 -27.57
N THR A 669 6.26 -4.01 -26.47
CA THR A 669 6.62 -3.55 -25.13
C THR A 669 7.01 -4.76 -24.31
N ALA A 670 8.11 -4.68 -23.58
CA ALA A 670 8.55 -5.72 -22.66
C ALA A 670 8.98 -5.09 -21.35
N HIS A 671 8.59 -5.71 -20.27
CA HIS A 671 9.07 -5.41 -18.94
C HIS A 671 9.62 -6.69 -18.33
N ALA A 672 10.77 -6.61 -17.68
CA ALA A 672 11.33 -7.71 -16.92
C ALA A 672 11.90 -7.19 -15.60
N ASN A 673 11.68 -7.93 -14.53
CA ASN A 673 12.34 -7.68 -13.26
C ASN A 673 12.78 -8.97 -12.59
N ALA A 674 13.82 -8.87 -11.77
CA ALA A 674 14.30 -9.98 -10.96
C ALA A 674 14.79 -9.43 -9.62
N THR A 675 14.59 -10.19 -8.56
CA THR A 675 15.10 -9.91 -7.22
C THR A 675 15.79 -11.14 -6.69
N TRP A 676 17.06 -11.00 -6.34
CA TRP A 676 17.75 -11.95 -5.49
C TRP A 676 17.91 -11.33 -4.09
N GLN A 677 17.53 -12.09 -3.07
CA GLN A 677 17.58 -11.65 -1.68
C GLN A 677 18.08 -12.75 -0.76
N GLY A 678 18.70 -12.37 0.33
CA GLY A 678 19.14 -13.25 1.40
C GLY A 678 18.90 -12.62 2.76
N VAL A 679 19.05 -13.43 3.78
CA VAL A 679 18.92 -13.06 5.18
C VAL A 679 20.27 -13.15 5.87
N SER A 680 20.68 -12.08 6.54
CA SER A 680 21.90 -12.10 7.40
C SER A 680 21.58 -12.35 8.87
N LYS A 681 20.35 -12.06 9.28
CA LYS A 681 19.79 -12.38 10.58
C LYS A 681 18.27 -12.49 10.46
N ALA A 682 17.71 -13.61 10.89
CA ALA A 682 16.27 -13.74 11.11
C ALA A 682 16.07 -14.42 12.47
N GLU A 683 15.35 -13.74 13.32
CA GLU A 683 15.03 -14.21 14.66
C GLU A 683 13.55 -13.96 14.90
N LEU A 684 12.82 -15.01 15.23
CA LEU A 684 11.41 -14.98 15.60
C LEU A 684 11.23 -15.84 16.84
N PHE A 685 10.55 -15.31 17.85
CA PHE A 685 10.28 -16.03 19.10
C PHE A 685 11.55 -16.61 19.77
N ASN A 686 12.66 -15.86 19.69
CA ASN A 686 14.02 -16.24 20.12
C ASN A 686 14.64 -17.41 19.33
N LEU A 687 14.05 -17.82 18.23
CA LEU A 687 14.58 -18.83 17.33
C LEU A 687 15.28 -18.18 16.14
N ASN A 688 16.45 -18.70 15.76
CA ASN A 688 17.24 -18.18 14.65
C ASN A 688 16.99 -18.99 13.37
N PHE A 689 16.81 -18.29 12.25
CA PHE A 689 16.57 -18.85 10.93
C PHE A 689 17.67 -18.40 9.96
N GLY A 690 18.09 -19.31 9.09
CA GLY A 690 19.10 -19.04 8.07
C GLY A 690 18.54 -18.59 6.71
N HIS A 691 17.21 -18.51 6.55
CA HIS A 691 16.55 -18.31 5.28
C HIS A 691 15.41 -17.30 5.36
N SER A 692 15.01 -16.77 4.20
CA SER A 692 13.77 -16.00 4.06
C SER A 692 12.57 -16.92 4.31
N LEU A 693 11.62 -16.45 5.13
CA LEU A 693 10.44 -17.24 5.47
C LEU A 693 9.32 -16.97 4.46
N SER A 694 8.75 -18.04 3.87
CA SER A 694 7.61 -18.02 2.94
C SER A 694 7.77 -17.09 1.73
N THR A 695 8.96 -16.54 1.51
CA THR A 695 9.31 -15.71 0.36
C THR A 695 10.49 -16.30 -0.41
N PRO A 696 10.52 -16.19 -1.75
CA PRO A 696 11.58 -16.76 -2.55
C PRO A 696 12.89 -15.98 -2.39
N ASP A 697 14.03 -16.69 -2.41
CA ASP A 697 15.35 -16.05 -2.48
C ASP A 697 15.61 -15.46 -3.87
N LEU A 698 15.01 -16.04 -4.92
CA LEU A 698 15.03 -15.51 -6.27
C LEU A 698 13.63 -15.49 -6.87
N ALA A 699 13.16 -14.31 -7.24
CA ALA A 699 11.92 -14.09 -7.99
C ALA A 699 12.21 -13.33 -9.28
N ALA A 700 11.50 -13.66 -10.35
CA ALA A 700 11.60 -12.94 -11.61
C ALA A 700 10.25 -12.90 -12.33
N ASN A 701 9.96 -11.77 -12.97
CA ASN A 701 8.79 -11.58 -13.81
C ASN A 701 9.19 -11.06 -15.18
N ALA A 702 8.45 -11.47 -16.21
CA ALA A 702 8.58 -10.94 -17.55
C ALA A 702 7.19 -10.76 -18.17
N VAL A 703 6.90 -9.55 -18.63
CA VAL A 703 5.67 -9.20 -19.35
C VAL A 703 6.05 -8.77 -20.76
N ILE A 704 5.43 -9.36 -21.77
CA ILE A 704 5.62 -8.98 -23.17
C ILE A 704 4.26 -8.71 -23.78
N ALA A 705 4.13 -7.56 -24.44
CA ALA A 705 2.96 -7.24 -25.23
C ALA A 705 3.36 -6.91 -26.68
N TRP A 706 2.57 -7.44 -27.60
CA TRP A 706 2.76 -7.30 -29.04
C TRP A 706 1.50 -6.80 -29.72
N LYS A 707 1.59 -5.63 -30.34
CA LYS A 707 0.54 -5.07 -31.23
C LYS A 707 0.62 -5.80 -32.56
N ALA A 708 0.02 -7.00 -32.65
CA ALA A 708 0.07 -7.86 -33.85
C ALA A 708 -0.56 -7.16 -35.07
N THR A 709 -1.67 -6.45 -34.84
CA THR A 709 -2.31 -5.57 -35.83
C THR A 709 -2.67 -4.24 -35.17
N LYS A 710 -3.27 -3.30 -35.93
CA LYS A 710 -3.81 -2.06 -35.35
C LYS A 710 -4.90 -2.31 -34.29
N ASN A 711 -5.59 -3.44 -34.38
CA ASN A 711 -6.75 -3.76 -33.57
C ASN A 711 -6.53 -4.92 -32.60
N LEU A 712 -5.44 -5.70 -32.78
CA LEU A 712 -5.17 -6.88 -31.97
C LEU A 712 -3.82 -6.72 -31.23
N LYS A 713 -3.91 -6.82 -29.91
CA LYS A 713 -2.77 -6.85 -29.00
C LYS A 713 -2.75 -8.20 -28.28
N LEU A 714 -1.61 -8.87 -28.32
CA LEU A 714 -1.34 -10.11 -27.60
C LEU A 714 -0.38 -9.81 -26.46
N ARG A 715 -0.55 -10.49 -25.34
CA ARG A 715 0.29 -10.30 -24.15
C ARG A 715 0.54 -11.62 -23.44
N THR A 716 1.69 -11.72 -22.83
CA THR A 716 2.08 -12.86 -22.00
C THR A 716 2.82 -12.38 -20.78
N HIS A 717 2.63 -13.08 -19.68
CA HIS A 717 3.35 -12.88 -18.44
C HIS A 717 3.95 -14.22 -17.99
N ALA A 718 5.19 -14.17 -17.53
CA ALA A 718 5.88 -15.30 -16.90
C ALA A 718 6.31 -14.90 -15.50
N ASP A 719 5.93 -15.68 -14.49
CA ASP A 719 6.29 -15.51 -13.07
C ASP A 719 7.14 -16.71 -12.63
N PHE A 720 8.40 -16.44 -12.29
CA PHE A 720 9.33 -17.43 -11.72
C PHE A 720 9.56 -17.17 -10.25
N LYS A 721 9.50 -18.21 -9.43
CA LYS A 721 9.92 -18.17 -8.02
C LYS A 721 10.77 -19.38 -7.70
N SER A 722 11.91 -19.16 -7.03
CA SER A 722 12.73 -20.23 -6.48
C SER A 722 12.02 -20.95 -5.36
N ARG A 723 12.63 -22.02 -4.86
CA ARG A 723 12.19 -22.70 -3.64
C ARG A 723 12.02 -21.70 -2.50
N GLN A 724 11.00 -21.94 -1.63
CA GLN A 724 10.71 -21.12 -0.47
C GLN A 724 10.73 -21.99 0.78
N HIS A 725 11.26 -21.45 1.86
CA HIS A 725 11.24 -22.12 3.15
C HIS A 725 10.03 -21.65 3.94
N VAL A 726 9.17 -22.59 4.31
CA VAL A 726 7.98 -22.35 5.11
C VAL A 726 8.29 -22.68 6.54
N PHE A 727 7.91 -21.81 7.44
CA PHE A 727 8.08 -21.97 8.86
C PHE A 727 6.72 -22.15 9.52
N TYR A 728 6.60 -23.21 10.27
CA TYR A 728 5.55 -23.37 11.28
C TYR A 728 6.17 -23.31 12.67
N LEU A 729 5.46 -22.66 13.55
CA LEU A 729 5.71 -22.83 14.96
C LEU A 729 4.86 -24.01 15.45
N ASP A 730 5.51 -25.12 15.85
CA ASP A 730 4.81 -26.17 16.58
C ASP A 730 4.47 -25.63 17.98
N ILE A 731 3.21 -25.29 18.17
CA ILE A 731 2.73 -24.61 19.35
C ILE A 731 2.84 -25.45 20.60
N ILE A 732 2.66 -26.77 20.49
CA ILE A 732 2.77 -27.68 21.62
C ILE A 732 4.23 -27.69 22.07
N ASN A 733 5.14 -27.96 21.15
CA ASN A 733 6.57 -27.95 21.44
C ASN A 733 7.09 -26.57 21.86
N TYR A 734 6.57 -25.48 21.28
CA TYR A 734 6.88 -24.13 21.72
C TYR A 734 6.37 -23.86 23.14
N GLY A 735 5.20 -24.33 23.51
CA GLY A 735 4.69 -24.28 24.88
C GLY A 735 5.61 -24.99 25.87
N VAL A 736 6.08 -26.18 25.50
CA VAL A 736 7.05 -26.98 26.29
C VAL A 736 8.39 -26.23 26.39
N TYR A 737 8.90 -25.70 25.29
CA TYR A 737 10.13 -24.86 25.27
C TYR A 737 10.00 -23.66 26.21
N ARG A 738 8.89 -22.91 26.12
CA ARG A 738 8.64 -21.77 27.00
C ARG A 738 8.57 -22.15 28.47
N MET A 739 7.92 -23.27 28.78
CA MET A 739 7.83 -23.79 30.16
C MET A 739 9.22 -24.12 30.73
N TRP A 740 10.06 -24.79 29.95
CA TRP A 740 11.42 -25.07 30.37
C TRP A 740 12.31 -23.82 30.47
N GLY A 741 12.15 -22.84 29.55
CA GLY A 741 12.82 -21.57 29.60
C GLY A 741 12.52 -20.78 30.88
N GLN A 742 11.28 -20.74 31.32
CA GLN A 742 10.88 -20.15 32.61
C GLN A 742 11.52 -20.91 33.76
N LYS A 743 11.50 -22.23 33.70
CA LYS A 743 12.12 -23.06 34.75
C LYS A 743 13.63 -22.85 34.84
N VAL A 744 14.30 -22.73 33.71
CA VAL A 744 15.73 -22.40 33.63
C VAL A 744 16.01 -21.04 34.28
N GLN A 745 15.17 -20.04 33.99
CA GLN A 745 15.32 -18.71 34.58
C GLN A 745 15.11 -18.72 36.10
N GLU A 746 14.06 -19.37 36.59
CA GLU A 746 13.82 -19.57 38.03
C GLU A 746 15.01 -20.24 38.73
N LEU A 747 15.54 -21.32 38.14
CA LEU A 747 16.67 -22.07 38.74
C LEU A 747 17.99 -21.27 38.68
N LYS A 748 18.19 -20.40 37.67
CA LYS A 748 19.32 -19.47 37.63
C LYS A 748 19.26 -18.47 38.77
N GLU A 749 18.09 -17.83 38.97
CA GLU A 749 17.91 -16.89 40.09
C GLU A 749 18.12 -17.58 41.44
N MET A 750 17.55 -18.79 41.63
CA MET A 750 17.76 -19.58 42.84
C MET A 750 19.26 -19.94 43.06
N TYR A 751 19.97 -20.27 41.98
CA TYR A 751 21.39 -20.61 42.06
C TYR A 751 22.30 -19.39 42.36
N GLU A 752 21.92 -18.23 41.83
CA GLU A 752 22.61 -16.96 42.14
C GLU A 752 22.42 -16.56 43.61
N GLU A 753 21.23 -16.79 44.17
CA GLU A 753 20.96 -16.53 45.59
C GLU A 753 21.58 -17.57 46.51
N ASN A 754 21.57 -18.86 46.09
CA ASN A 754 22.06 -19.96 46.90
C ASN A 754 22.79 -21.03 46.04
N PRO A 755 24.08 -20.92 45.80
CA PRO A 755 24.84 -21.79 44.91
C PRO A 755 25.15 -23.18 45.52
N ILE A 756 24.12 -24.03 45.62
CA ILE A 756 24.24 -25.42 46.09
C ILE A 756 24.27 -26.39 44.90
N PRO A 757 24.96 -27.56 45.04
CA PRO A 757 25.10 -28.53 43.96
C PRO A 757 23.79 -29.05 43.41
N GLU A 758 22.76 -29.21 44.21
CA GLU A 758 21.46 -29.71 43.85
C GLU A 758 20.69 -28.76 42.90
N ILE A 759 20.83 -27.43 43.17
CA ILE A 759 20.23 -26.41 42.26
C ILE A 759 21.00 -26.36 40.94
N LYS A 760 22.30 -26.52 40.96
CA LYS A 760 23.14 -26.57 39.78
C LYS A 760 22.75 -27.75 38.86
N GLU A 761 22.61 -28.95 39.44
CA GLU A 761 22.20 -30.15 38.71
C GLU A 761 20.83 -30.01 38.11
N ALA A 762 19.84 -29.47 38.85
CA ALA A 762 18.52 -29.16 38.33
C ALA A 762 18.53 -28.13 37.20
N LEU A 763 19.41 -27.10 37.28
CA LEU A 763 19.57 -26.10 36.21
C LEU A 763 20.18 -26.73 34.96
N GLU A 764 21.19 -27.57 35.08
CA GLU A 764 21.80 -28.26 33.94
C GLU A 764 20.81 -29.20 33.27
N GLU A 765 19.99 -29.91 34.06
CA GLU A 765 18.92 -30.78 33.54
C GLU A 765 17.82 -29.98 32.84
N ALA A 766 17.33 -28.89 33.45
CA ALA A 766 16.30 -28.01 32.84
C ALA A 766 16.82 -27.35 31.57
N THR A 767 18.08 -26.92 31.52
CA THR A 767 18.72 -26.35 30.31
C THR A 767 18.78 -27.36 29.17
N ARG A 768 19.04 -28.64 29.49
CA ARG A 768 19.02 -29.71 28.49
C ARG A 768 17.61 -29.94 27.93
N TYR A 769 16.58 -30.00 28.79
CA TYR A 769 15.20 -30.13 28.33
C TYR A 769 14.69 -28.91 27.53
N GLU A 770 15.13 -27.71 27.90
CA GLU A 770 14.88 -26.51 27.12
C GLU A 770 15.47 -26.64 25.69
N ALA A 771 16.73 -27.03 25.57
CA ALA A 771 17.43 -27.22 24.31
C ALA A 771 16.78 -28.33 23.44
N ASP A 772 16.38 -29.44 24.05
CA ASP A 772 15.71 -30.55 23.36
C ASP A 772 14.32 -30.12 22.85
N ALA A 773 13.60 -29.31 23.63
CA ALA A 773 12.32 -28.75 23.23
C ALA A 773 12.50 -27.71 22.11
N GLU A 774 13.50 -26.79 22.23
CA GLU A 774 13.82 -25.81 21.20
C GLU A 774 14.06 -26.45 19.84
N ALA A 775 14.77 -27.57 19.80
CA ALA A 775 15.08 -28.29 18.56
C ALA A 775 13.84 -28.87 17.87
N GLN A 776 12.75 -29.05 18.60
CA GLN A 776 11.48 -29.62 18.08
C GLN A 776 10.45 -28.54 17.70
N VAL A 777 10.67 -27.29 18.10
CA VAL A 777 9.73 -26.18 17.84
C VAL A 777 9.59 -25.83 16.37
N PRO A 778 10.68 -25.64 15.59
CA PRO A 778 10.56 -25.26 14.20
C PRO A 778 10.27 -26.47 13.33
N VAL A 779 9.12 -26.45 12.68
CA VAL A 779 8.80 -27.38 11.59
C VAL A 779 9.05 -26.69 10.28
N TYR A 780 10.07 -27.15 9.54
CA TYR A 780 10.40 -26.61 8.22
C TYR A 780 9.71 -27.42 7.14
N LYS A 781 9.01 -26.73 6.25
CA LYS A 781 8.56 -27.28 4.95
C LYS A 781 9.11 -26.42 3.83
N GLU A 782 9.09 -26.97 2.64
CA GLU A 782 9.53 -26.29 1.44
C GLU A 782 8.41 -26.21 0.43
N ILE A 783 8.32 -25.07 -0.25
CA ILE A 783 7.51 -24.89 -1.46
C ILE A 783 8.48 -24.97 -2.65
N ASP A 784 8.20 -25.87 -3.57
CA ASP A 784 9.02 -26.06 -4.76
C ASP A 784 9.10 -24.83 -5.65
N SER A 785 10.20 -24.72 -6.38
CA SER A 785 10.35 -23.71 -7.42
C SER A 785 9.28 -23.86 -8.50
N ARG A 786 8.82 -22.70 -9.02
CA ARG A 786 7.78 -22.68 -10.04
C ARG A 786 7.98 -21.62 -11.11
N VAL A 787 7.41 -21.93 -12.27
CA VAL A 787 7.15 -20.96 -13.33
C VAL A 787 5.67 -21.02 -13.66
N LEU A 788 5.01 -19.86 -13.68
CA LEU A 788 3.63 -19.71 -14.12
C LEU A 788 3.62 -18.88 -15.40
N PHE A 789 2.71 -19.20 -16.31
CA PHE A 789 2.52 -18.45 -17.55
C PHE A 789 1.06 -18.01 -17.67
N ASP A 790 0.89 -16.73 -17.98
CA ASP A 790 -0.39 -16.12 -18.27
C ASP A 790 -0.41 -15.64 -19.72
N LEU A 791 -1.59 -15.69 -20.34
CA LEU A 791 -1.81 -15.18 -21.69
C LEU A 791 -3.01 -14.24 -21.72
N GLY A 792 -2.92 -13.21 -22.52
CA GLY A 792 -4.03 -12.31 -22.78
C GLY A 792 -4.09 -11.84 -24.22
N ALA A 793 -5.28 -11.45 -24.63
CA ALA A 793 -5.52 -10.81 -25.92
C ALA A 793 -6.56 -9.70 -25.77
N THR A 794 -6.30 -8.56 -26.43
CA THR A 794 -7.24 -7.46 -26.57
C THR A 794 -7.50 -7.24 -28.04
N TRP A 795 -8.78 -7.28 -28.42
CA TRP A 795 -9.24 -6.89 -29.74
C TRP A 795 -10.13 -5.67 -29.67
N GLN A 796 -9.77 -4.64 -30.40
CA GLN A 796 -10.49 -3.37 -30.43
C GLN A 796 -11.18 -3.19 -31.79
N TRP A 797 -12.47 -2.92 -31.75
CA TRP A 797 -13.26 -2.62 -32.94
C TRP A 797 -14.13 -1.39 -32.72
N ARG A 798 -13.73 -0.27 -33.32
CA ARG A 798 -14.32 1.04 -33.05
C ARG A 798 -14.31 1.34 -31.54
N ASN A 799 -15.48 1.55 -30.94
CA ASN A 799 -15.67 1.82 -29.51
C ASN A 799 -15.77 0.55 -28.64
N LEU A 800 -15.77 -0.65 -29.27
CA LEU A 800 -15.81 -1.92 -28.57
C LEU A 800 -14.42 -2.45 -28.30
N THR A 801 -14.24 -3.00 -27.12
CA THR A 801 -13.00 -3.70 -26.69
C THR A 801 -13.39 -5.07 -26.16
N PHE A 802 -12.75 -6.10 -26.70
CA PHE A 802 -12.86 -7.49 -26.23
C PHE A 802 -11.55 -7.89 -25.60
N ASP A 803 -11.58 -8.29 -24.35
CA ASP A 803 -10.42 -8.78 -23.61
C ASP A 803 -10.63 -10.21 -23.17
N ILE A 804 -9.60 -11.01 -23.27
CA ILE A 804 -9.48 -12.33 -22.66
C ILE A 804 -8.18 -12.40 -21.89
N ASP A 805 -8.25 -12.83 -20.64
CA ASP A 805 -7.10 -13.13 -19.79
C ASP A 805 -7.20 -14.55 -19.27
N VAL A 806 -6.12 -15.31 -19.42
CA VAL A 806 -5.97 -16.68 -18.91
C VAL A 806 -4.76 -16.72 -17.99
N LYS A 807 -4.98 -16.92 -16.72
CA LYS A 807 -3.96 -17.07 -15.69
C LYS A 807 -3.58 -18.55 -15.55
N ASN A 808 -2.30 -18.83 -15.28
CA ASN A 808 -1.76 -20.15 -15.08
C ASN A 808 -2.21 -21.13 -16.19
N ILE A 809 -1.84 -20.80 -17.43
CA ILE A 809 -2.31 -21.49 -18.65
C ILE A 809 -2.07 -23.01 -18.62
N PHE A 810 -1.00 -23.47 -17.97
CA PHE A 810 -0.64 -24.88 -17.86
C PHE A 810 -1.34 -25.57 -16.70
N ASN A 811 -2.17 -24.85 -15.92
CA ASN A 811 -2.88 -25.37 -14.75
C ASN A 811 -1.96 -26.02 -13.72
N LYS A 812 -0.78 -25.44 -13.51
CA LYS A 812 0.17 -25.93 -12.53
C LYS A 812 -0.42 -25.82 -11.12
N GLN A 813 -0.42 -26.94 -10.41
CA GLN A 813 -0.78 -26.95 -8.97
C GLN A 813 0.41 -26.46 -8.17
N TYR A 814 0.17 -25.59 -7.21
CA TYR A 814 1.19 -25.05 -6.31
C TYR A 814 0.56 -24.52 -5.03
N THR A 815 1.36 -24.39 -4.01
CA THR A 815 0.97 -23.85 -2.71
C THR A 815 1.70 -22.53 -2.43
N GLN A 816 1.16 -21.77 -1.48
CA GLN A 816 1.78 -20.58 -0.90
C GLN A 816 1.57 -20.63 0.61
N SER A 817 2.39 -19.90 1.35
CA SER A 817 2.28 -19.77 2.81
C SER A 817 2.58 -18.34 3.24
N GLY A 818 2.25 -18.04 4.48
CA GLY A 818 2.61 -16.83 5.22
C GLY A 818 3.29 -17.18 6.55
N VAL A 819 3.32 -16.25 7.48
CA VAL A 819 3.78 -16.52 8.86
C VAL A 819 2.71 -17.29 9.61
N SER A 820 3.15 -18.37 10.27
CA SER A 820 2.26 -19.23 11.09
C SER A 820 1.06 -19.79 10.33
N THR A 821 1.15 -19.91 9.01
CA THR A 821 0.11 -20.52 8.18
C THR A 821 0.60 -21.80 7.53
N GLY A 822 -0.30 -22.75 7.32
CA GLY A 822 -0.02 -23.97 6.56
C GLY A 822 0.25 -23.69 5.08
N LEU A 823 0.43 -24.77 4.31
CA LEU A 823 0.53 -24.71 2.87
C LEU A 823 -0.88 -24.53 2.27
N ILE A 824 -1.14 -23.36 1.73
CA ILE A 824 -2.44 -23.01 1.14
C ILE A 824 -2.37 -23.25 -0.37
N PRO A 825 -3.17 -24.18 -0.93
CA PRO A 825 -3.26 -24.39 -2.37
C PRO A 825 -3.64 -23.07 -3.07
N GLN A 826 -3.02 -22.84 -4.19
CA GLN A 826 -3.27 -21.64 -4.98
C GLN A 826 -4.11 -21.98 -6.21
N ARG A 827 -4.78 -20.95 -6.73
CA ARG A 827 -5.68 -21.06 -7.88
C ARG A 827 -4.99 -21.72 -9.06
N GLY A 828 -5.67 -22.68 -9.67
CA GLY A 828 -5.25 -23.28 -10.93
C GLY A 828 -5.45 -22.35 -12.13
N ARG A 829 -5.91 -22.89 -13.27
CA ARG A 829 -6.17 -22.08 -14.47
C ARG A 829 -7.48 -21.30 -14.33
N TRP A 830 -7.38 -19.97 -14.34
CA TRP A 830 -8.50 -19.06 -14.31
C TRP A 830 -8.53 -18.23 -15.59
N PHE A 831 -9.74 -18.01 -16.14
CA PHE A 831 -9.91 -17.11 -17.28
C PHE A 831 -11.04 -16.13 -17.01
N LEU A 832 -10.92 -14.96 -17.61
CA LEU A 832 -11.92 -13.89 -17.59
C LEU A 832 -12.06 -13.32 -19.01
N LEU A 833 -13.30 -13.27 -19.49
CA LEU A 833 -13.69 -12.61 -20.74
C LEU A 833 -14.37 -11.29 -20.39
N GLN A 834 -13.97 -10.20 -21.04
CA GLN A 834 -14.57 -8.88 -20.79
C GLN A 834 -14.93 -8.19 -22.10
N LEU A 835 -16.04 -7.50 -22.08
CA LEU A 835 -16.51 -6.61 -23.14
C LEU A 835 -16.55 -5.19 -22.60
N GLY A 836 -15.88 -4.27 -23.28
CA GLY A 836 -15.88 -2.84 -22.99
C GLY A 836 -16.52 -2.04 -24.11
N TYR A 837 -17.18 -0.95 -23.76
CA TYR A 837 -17.71 0.03 -24.70
C TYR A 837 -17.45 1.44 -24.22
N LYS A 838 -16.95 2.31 -25.13
CA LYS A 838 -16.74 3.74 -24.86
C LYS A 838 -17.77 4.55 -25.64
N PHE A 839 -18.58 5.34 -24.91
CA PHE A 839 -19.59 6.24 -25.47
C PHE A 839 -18.98 7.58 -25.85
#